data_8043ab2fe25f4a6733f2d0eea7912030
#
_entry.id   8043ab2fe25f4a6733f2d0eea7912030
#
_cell.length_a   1.000
_cell.length_b   1.000
_cell.length_c   1.000
_cell.angle_alpha   90.00
_cell.angle_beta   90.00
_cell.angle_gamma   90.00
#
_symmetry.space_group_name_H-M   'P 1'
#
loop_
_entity.id
_entity.type
_entity.pdbx_description
1 polymer ?
#
loop_
_entity_poly.entity_id
_entity_poly.type
_entity_poly.pdbx_seq_one_letter_code
_entity_poly.pdbx_strand_id
1 'polypeptide(L)'
;MGAVVGALYSAGYSLDEIESILTKSDWDSFINGTFVDSKVPLEKKVNNKKFMDKAEYDNKFNFSLPKGFGNNQMIYFELKKLLSSVDSIRNFDDLPIPLRIITTDLNTGQAVAMKEGDLAKVITASVAIPTLFEPVEIDNRLYVDGLVSRNFPVIDVINMGADIIIGSDVGNEVKDKKDYNILSVLNQLVAIQSASSTSEQRELTSILITPDVLEYSATDLDKGKLFIEKGEEAARQQISLLKDLAKGSTREKNIKISTTNNNKTFVIKNIEYKNEISEKNKLIINSILENILNREITPEDLENSMLKVYGNDIINRVYYNLSGDTLVIDADINPNNSFGVGVNYLTGYGTTFDIGTTLSNLGKIGNNTLVDLQVGDYLGLNLKNFSYYGYSNKIGVFTNLGYNENPFFIYDGKEKISNSLIKSIDFETGILTQYNNQLTASYGIKTSYSKLEQKTGSVLPEDIEYSKNYNGAFIRTTFDTLDSSTHANSGLKIDFEYSWEGSLDKSKSNFYGPLYSLDGYIPITKKFTLNYGLYGGIISGDEVSSIDKFIRLGGTKNNLENKDFAFYGYRYQQKLVDEFLIGKLGLIYKLDSNLYLSTRWNIGTYNDLTSENYSNSKKIWEDYSQGFDISLTYESLIGPFEFSLSRDGEKGDILSQISIGYIFE
;
A
#
# COMPACT_ATOMS: atom_id res chain seq x y z
N MET A 1 15.31 -13.79 10.50
CA MET A 1 16.48 -12.87 10.50
C MET A 1 17.84 -13.63 10.46
N GLY A 2 18.04 -14.74 11.15
CA GLY A 2 19.30 -15.48 11.09
C GLY A 2 19.77 -15.85 9.67
N ALA A 3 18.85 -16.27 8.81
CA ALA A 3 19.16 -16.57 7.40
C ALA A 3 19.64 -15.32 6.63
N VAL A 4 19.07 -14.14 6.91
CA VAL A 4 19.48 -12.87 6.27
C VAL A 4 20.90 -12.50 6.70
N VAL A 5 21.18 -12.49 8.00
CA VAL A 5 22.51 -12.19 8.55
C VAL A 5 23.55 -13.18 8.05
N GLY A 6 23.24 -14.49 8.12
CA GLY A 6 24.12 -15.56 7.64
C GLY A 6 24.44 -15.44 6.16
N ALA A 7 23.45 -15.11 5.33
CA ALA A 7 23.64 -14.96 3.89
C ALA A 7 24.47 -13.72 3.53
N LEU A 8 24.23 -12.57 4.17
CA LEU A 8 25.04 -11.36 3.96
C LEU A 8 26.50 -11.62 4.36
N TYR A 9 26.72 -12.26 5.51
CA TYR A 9 28.07 -12.63 5.96
C TYR A 9 28.73 -13.63 5.02
N SER A 10 27.99 -14.65 4.58
CA SER A 10 28.48 -15.65 3.63
C SER A 10 28.77 -15.10 2.24
N ALA A 11 28.05 -14.04 1.84
CA ALA A 11 28.29 -13.29 0.61
C ALA A 11 29.51 -12.35 0.69
N GLY A 12 30.10 -12.16 1.91
CA GLY A 12 31.32 -11.38 2.12
C GLY A 12 31.11 -9.95 2.60
N TYR A 13 29.90 -9.60 3.05
CA TYR A 13 29.67 -8.32 3.71
C TYR A 13 30.43 -8.23 5.03
N SER A 14 31.02 -7.08 5.30
CA SER A 14 31.62 -6.76 6.61
C SER A 14 30.53 -6.59 7.68
N LEU A 15 30.92 -6.74 8.95
CA LEU A 15 30.00 -6.55 10.07
C LEU A 15 29.40 -5.14 10.09
N ASP A 16 30.22 -4.10 9.77
CA ASP A 16 29.74 -2.70 9.71
C ASP A 16 28.72 -2.49 8.59
N GLU A 17 28.89 -3.15 7.44
CA GLU A 17 27.93 -3.12 6.35
C GLU A 17 26.63 -3.83 6.74
N ILE A 18 26.70 -5.00 7.36
CA ILE A 18 25.54 -5.74 7.86
C ILE A 18 24.79 -4.91 8.90
N GLU A 19 25.48 -4.32 9.87
CA GLU A 19 24.87 -3.42 10.85
C GLU A 19 24.17 -2.23 10.16
N SER A 20 24.85 -1.61 9.19
CA SER A 20 24.25 -0.50 8.42
C SER A 20 23.00 -0.92 7.66
N ILE A 21 22.96 -2.09 7.03
CA ILE A 21 21.80 -2.64 6.35
C ILE A 21 20.65 -2.87 7.34
N LEU A 22 20.92 -3.57 8.43
CA LEU A 22 19.89 -3.94 9.42
C LEU A 22 19.30 -2.73 10.14
N THR A 23 20.07 -1.66 10.34
CA THR A 23 19.61 -0.47 11.07
C THR A 23 19.05 0.63 10.19
N LYS A 24 19.42 0.68 8.90
CA LYS A 24 18.97 1.75 7.99
C LYS A 24 17.85 1.35 7.04
N SER A 25 17.73 0.05 6.70
CA SER A 25 16.62 -0.43 5.88
C SER A 25 15.30 -0.27 6.60
N ASP A 26 14.25 -0.03 5.84
CA ASP A 26 12.88 0.09 6.35
C ASP A 26 12.18 -1.28 6.28
N TRP A 27 12.60 -2.18 7.18
CA TRP A 27 12.06 -3.54 7.25
C TRP A 27 10.56 -3.58 7.49
N ASP A 28 10.02 -2.61 8.24
CA ASP A 28 8.58 -2.49 8.50
C ASP A 28 7.79 -2.29 7.21
N SER A 29 8.27 -1.41 6.33
CA SER A 29 7.64 -1.19 5.01
C SER A 29 7.72 -2.42 4.12
N PHE A 30 8.83 -3.17 4.16
CA PHE A 30 8.95 -4.42 3.39
C PHE A 30 7.98 -5.50 3.89
N ILE A 31 7.76 -5.61 5.20
CA ILE A 31 6.83 -6.59 5.79
C ILE A 31 5.39 -6.19 5.51
N ASN A 32 5.05 -4.91 5.67
CA ASN A 32 3.69 -4.41 5.48
C ASN A 32 3.30 -4.22 4.00
N GLY A 33 4.23 -4.43 3.08
CA GLY A 33 3.99 -4.30 1.63
C GLY A 33 3.68 -2.88 1.15
N THR A 34 3.83 -1.87 2.01
CA THR A 34 3.48 -0.46 1.73
C THR A 34 4.37 0.19 0.68
N PHE A 35 5.52 -0.39 0.39
CA PHE A 35 6.51 0.15 -0.56
C PHE A 35 6.06 0.16 -2.03
N VAL A 36 5.02 -0.58 -2.39
CA VAL A 36 4.70 -0.87 -3.81
C VAL A 36 3.76 0.14 -4.45
N ASP A 37 3.02 0.95 -3.67
CA ASP A 37 1.94 1.79 -4.20
C ASP A 37 2.40 2.76 -5.29
N SER A 38 3.59 3.34 -5.19
CA SER A 38 4.11 4.25 -6.23
C SER A 38 4.40 3.58 -7.58
N LYS A 39 4.50 2.25 -7.61
CA LYS A 39 4.78 1.43 -8.80
C LYS A 39 3.58 0.59 -9.26
N VAL A 40 2.49 0.61 -8.50
CA VAL A 40 1.25 -0.09 -8.81
C VAL A 40 0.43 0.73 -9.83
N PRO A 41 -0.25 0.10 -10.80
CA PRO A 41 -1.18 0.79 -11.69
C PRO A 41 -2.25 1.58 -10.93
N LEU A 42 -2.56 2.78 -11.40
CA LEU A 42 -3.50 3.68 -10.73
C LEU A 42 -4.89 3.03 -10.54
N GLU A 43 -5.35 2.24 -11.51
CA GLU A 43 -6.59 1.45 -11.39
C GLU A 43 -6.58 0.50 -10.20
N LYS A 44 -5.44 -0.17 -9.96
CA LYS A 44 -5.27 -1.08 -8.82
C LYS A 44 -5.25 -0.32 -7.52
N LYS A 45 -4.60 0.84 -7.47
CA LYS A 45 -4.61 1.72 -6.30
C LYS A 45 -6.02 2.10 -5.90
N VAL A 46 -6.83 2.59 -6.85
CA VAL A 46 -8.23 2.99 -6.61
C VAL A 46 -9.07 1.81 -6.14
N ASN A 47 -8.97 0.66 -6.81
CA ASN A 47 -9.74 -0.53 -6.44
C ASN A 47 -9.28 -1.15 -5.10
N ASN A 48 -7.98 -1.04 -4.75
CA ASN A 48 -7.47 -1.55 -3.49
C ASN A 48 -7.95 -0.76 -2.28
N LYS A 49 -8.21 0.53 -2.45
CA LYS A 49 -8.67 1.42 -1.39
C LYS A 49 -10.14 1.29 -1.04
N LYS A 50 -10.98 0.84 -1.98
CA LYS A 50 -12.43 0.75 -1.77
C LYS A 50 -12.82 -0.42 -0.89
N PHE A 51 -12.07 -1.51 -0.90
CA PHE A 51 -12.40 -2.74 -0.20
C PHE A 51 -11.35 -3.04 0.86
N MET A 52 -11.81 -3.39 2.06
CA MET A 52 -10.97 -3.79 3.21
C MET A 52 -10.23 -5.09 2.94
N ASP A 53 -10.91 -6.02 2.27
CA ASP A 53 -10.36 -7.32 1.92
C ASP A 53 -10.90 -7.75 0.55
N LYS A 54 -10.08 -8.51 -0.18
CA LYS A 54 -10.41 -9.03 -1.50
C LYS A 54 -10.10 -10.51 -1.58
N ALA A 55 -11.07 -11.27 -2.07
CA ALA A 55 -10.87 -12.65 -2.46
C ALA A 55 -10.80 -12.74 -3.97
N GLU A 56 -9.74 -13.34 -4.50
CA GLU A 56 -9.60 -13.59 -5.92
C GLU A 56 -10.34 -14.86 -6.30
N TYR A 57 -10.89 -14.92 -7.51
CA TYR A 57 -11.59 -16.08 -8.01
C TYR A 57 -11.43 -16.25 -9.51
N ASP A 58 -11.48 -17.49 -9.96
CA ASP A 58 -11.40 -17.84 -11.38
C ASP A 58 -12.79 -17.76 -12.07
N ASN A 59 -12.80 -17.96 -13.39
CA ASN A 59 -14.04 -17.96 -14.19
C ASN A 59 -15.03 -19.08 -13.83
N LYS A 60 -14.67 -20.01 -12.96
CA LYS A 60 -15.53 -21.10 -12.42
C LYS A 60 -16.02 -20.80 -11.00
N PHE A 61 -15.75 -19.57 -10.49
CA PHE A 61 -16.03 -19.15 -9.12
C PHE A 61 -15.29 -19.96 -8.04
N ASN A 62 -14.10 -20.48 -8.36
CA ASN A 62 -13.21 -21.02 -7.35
C ASN A 62 -12.47 -19.87 -6.68
N PHE A 63 -12.76 -19.64 -5.40
CA PHE A 63 -12.11 -18.59 -4.62
C PHE A 63 -10.73 -19.04 -4.16
N SER A 64 -9.75 -18.17 -4.32
CA SER A 64 -8.42 -18.29 -3.74
C SER A 64 -8.41 -17.56 -2.40
N LEU A 65 -8.34 -18.32 -1.31
CA LEU A 65 -8.16 -17.69 -0.01
C LEU A 65 -6.70 -17.25 0.17
N PRO A 66 -6.44 -16.10 0.80
CA PRO A 66 -5.09 -15.68 1.14
C PRO A 66 -4.37 -16.77 1.96
N LYS A 67 -3.14 -17.10 1.59
CA LYS A 67 -2.30 -18.11 2.29
C LYS A 67 -1.54 -17.49 3.48
N GLY A 68 -1.60 -16.17 3.66
CA GLY A 68 -1.00 -15.38 4.73
C GLY A 68 -1.54 -13.94 4.71
N PHE A 69 -1.31 -13.19 5.78
CA PHE A 69 -1.74 -11.77 5.86
C PHE A 69 -0.87 -10.83 5.04
N GLY A 70 0.39 -11.19 4.79
CA GLY A 70 1.36 -10.39 4.05
C GLY A 70 2.02 -11.14 2.92
N ASN A 71 2.42 -10.40 1.89
CA ASN A 71 3.18 -10.90 0.78
C ASN A 71 4.67 -10.55 1.00
N ASN A 72 5.54 -11.56 1.03
CA ASN A 72 6.98 -11.39 1.24
C ASN A 72 7.76 -11.02 -0.05
N GLN A 73 7.09 -10.60 -1.09
CA GLN A 73 7.70 -10.27 -2.38
C GLN A 73 8.70 -9.11 -2.28
N MET A 74 8.41 -8.10 -1.45
CA MET A 74 9.31 -6.96 -1.28
C MET A 74 10.59 -7.35 -0.54
N ILE A 75 10.49 -8.29 0.42
CA ILE A 75 11.66 -8.89 1.07
C ILE A 75 12.54 -9.59 0.03
N TYR A 76 11.93 -10.33 -0.90
CA TYR A 76 12.65 -10.98 -2.00
C TYR A 76 13.40 -9.96 -2.87
N PHE A 77 12.77 -8.87 -3.29
CA PHE A 77 13.43 -7.85 -4.12
C PHE A 77 14.60 -7.19 -3.40
N GLU A 78 14.45 -6.83 -2.12
CA GLU A 78 15.55 -6.26 -1.35
C GLU A 78 16.71 -7.25 -1.17
N LEU A 79 16.41 -8.52 -0.86
CA LEU A 79 17.40 -9.58 -0.78
C LEU A 79 18.11 -9.79 -2.12
N LYS A 80 17.37 -9.77 -3.23
CA LYS A 80 17.92 -9.91 -4.59
C LYS A 80 18.90 -8.80 -4.92
N LYS A 81 18.60 -7.58 -4.51
CA LYS A 81 19.49 -6.42 -4.62
C LYS A 81 20.74 -6.57 -3.76
N LEU A 82 20.56 -6.87 -2.47
CA LEU A 82 21.67 -7.04 -1.53
C LEU A 82 22.61 -8.17 -1.94
N LEU A 83 22.08 -9.28 -2.45
CA LEU A 83 22.85 -10.48 -2.82
C LEU A 83 23.25 -10.51 -4.30
N SER A 84 23.10 -9.40 -5.03
CA SER A 84 23.38 -9.33 -6.48
C SER A 84 24.81 -9.75 -6.87
N SER A 85 25.80 -9.55 -6.01
CA SER A 85 27.19 -9.95 -6.24
C SER A 85 27.39 -11.47 -6.29
N VAL A 86 26.53 -12.24 -5.62
CA VAL A 86 26.58 -13.71 -5.53
C VAL A 86 25.37 -14.38 -6.20
N ASP A 87 24.55 -13.61 -6.91
CA ASP A 87 23.31 -14.09 -7.52
C ASP A 87 23.51 -15.24 -8.52
N SER A 88 24.69 -15.36 -9.12
CA SER A 88 25.03 -16.46 -10.02
C SER A 88 25.42 -17.77 -9.31
N ILE A 89 25.68 -17.73 -8.00
CA ILE A 89 26.07 -18.89 -7.21
C ILE A 89 24.83 -19.70 -6.83
N ARG A 90 24.75 -20.94 -7.29
CA ARG A 90 23.61 -21.83 -7.05
C ARG A 90 23.86 -22.83 -5.93
N ASN A 91 25.08 -23.32 -5.78
CA ASN A 91 25.48 -24.17 -4.67
C ASN A 91 26.04 -23.29 -3.55
N PHE A 92 25.42 -23.30 -2.37
CA PHE A 92 25.83 -22.44 -1.27
C PHE A 92 27.12 -22.85 -0.61
N ASP A 93 27.69 -24.02 -0.98
CA ASP A 93 29.05 -24.42 -0.62
C ASP A 93 30.12 -23.62 -1.39
N ASP A 94 29.75 -23.04 -2.53
CA ASP A 94 30.61 -22.21 -3.40
C ASP A 94 30.60 -20.72 -2.97
N LEU A 95 29.76 -20.35 -2.00
CA LEU A 95 29.85 -19.03 -1.38
C LEU A 95 31.20 -18.82 -0.67
N PRO A 96 31.67 -17.59 -0.51
CA PRO A 96 32.90 -17.30 0.24
C PRO A 96 32.99 -17.98 1.61
N ILE A 97 31.84 -18.12 2.27
CA ILE A 97 31.67 -18.95 3.45
C ILE A 97 30.48 -19.88 3.18
N PRO A 98 30.69 -21.23 3.23
CA PRO A 98 29.62 -22.19 3.02
C PRO A 98 28.41 -21.93 3.92
N LEU A 99 27.19 -22.06 3.36
CA LEU A 99 25.95 -21.69 4.04
C LEU A 99 24.93 -22.82 4.00
N ARG A 100 24.15 -22.95 5.07
CA ARG A 100 22.88 -23.69 5.09
C ARG A 100 21.78 -22.76 5.59
N ILE A 101 20.62 -22.81 4.94
CA ILE A 101 19.44 -22.05 5.31
C ILE A 101 18.33 -23.02 5.68
N ILE A 102 17.78 -22.87 6.88
CA ILE A 102 16.75 -23.77 7.36
C ILE A 102 15.37 -23.26 6.98
N THR A 103 14.61 -24.15 6.36
CA THR A 103 13.19 -23.97 6.05
C THR A 103 12.40 -25.14 6.62
N THR A 104 11.09 -24.99 6.76
CA THR A 104 10.19 -26.09 7.10
C THR A 104 9.35 -26.45 5.89
N ASP A 105 9.43 -27.70 5.44
CA ASP A 105 8.52 -28.22 4.41
C ASP A 105 7.11 -28.33 4.99
N LEU A 106 6.17 -27.57 4.42
CA LEU A 106 4.80 -27.45 4.97
C LEU A 106 4.00 -28.74 4.85
N ASN A 107 4.34 -29.62 3.88
CA ASN A 107 3.63 -30.89 3.68
C ASN A 107 4.06 -31.96 4.69
N THR A 108 5.32 -31.92 5.11
CA THR A 108 5.88 -32.96 6.03
C THR A 108 6.10 -32.44 7.44
N GLY A 109 6.14 -31.13 7.65
CA GLY A 109 6.50 -30.48 8.92
C GLY A 109 7.98 -30.64 9.29
N GLN A 110 8.82 -31.17 8.38
CA GLN A 110 10.23 -31.43 8.65
C GLN A 110 11.13 -30.23 8.27
N ALA A 111 12.21 -30.07 9.04
CA ALA A 111 13.24 -29.10 8.71
C ALA A 111 14.03 -29.54 7.47
N VAL A 112 14.27 -28.63 6.56
CA VAL A 112 15.09 -28.83 5.37
C VAL A 112 16.23 -27.81 5.39
N ALA A 113 17.48 -28.34 5.41
CA ALA A 113 18.68 -27.52 5.29
C ALA A 113 18.97 -27.27 3.81
N MET A 114 18.51 -26.12 3.31
CA MET A 114 18.72 -25.71 1.92
C MET A 114 20.20 -25.41 1.68
N LYS A 115 20.76 -26.01 0.62
CA LYS A 115 22.18 -25.88 0.23
C LYS A 115 22.38 -25.34 -1.18
N GLU A 116 21.29 -25.19 -1.93
CA GLU A 116 21.33 -24.78 -3.33
C GLU A 116 20.03 -24.07 -3.75
N GLY A 117 20.05 -23.38 -4.87
CA GLY A 117 18.91 -22.69 -5.46
C GLY A 117 19.14 -21.19 -5.63
N ASP A 118 18.04 -20.44 -5.74
CA ASP A 118 18.05 -18.97 -5.68
C ASP A 118 18.18 -18.53 -4.22
N LEU A 119 19.33 -17.97 -3.86
CA LEU A 119 19.65 -17.61 -2.47
C LEU A 119 18.61 -16.65 -1.89
N ALA A 120 18.19 -15.63 -2.63
CA ALA A 120 17.18 -14.68 -2.18
C ALA A 120 15.82 -15.37 -1.97
N LYS A 121 15.41 -16.25 -2.87
CA LYS A 121 14.15 -17.01 -2.75
C LYS A 121 14.17 -17.97 -1.56
N VAL A 122 15.29 -18.64 -1.33
CA VAL A 122 15.45 -19.57 -0.19
C VAL A 122 15.42 -18.81 1.15
N ILE A 123 16.05 -17.63 1.23
CA ILE A 123 15.97 -16.79 2.43
C ILE A 123 14.52 -16.31 2.63
N THR A 124 13.84 -15.89 1.55
CA THR A 124 12.43 -15.49 1.62
C THR A 124 11.57 -16.61 2.20
N ALA A 125 11.82 -17.87 1.83
CA ALA A 125 11.15 -19.03 2.44
C ALA A 125 11.48 -19.17 3.93
N SER A 126 12.77 -18.97 4.32
CA SER A 126 13.22 -19.09 5.70
C SER A 126 12.74 -17.96 6.63
N VAL A 127 12.24 -16.86 6.10
CA VAL A 127 11.62 -15.76 6.87
C VAL A 127 10.10 -15.73 6.73
N ALA A 128 9.50 -16.68 6.03
CA ALA A 128 8.06 -16.80 5.85
C ALA A 128 7.39 -17.34 7.12
N ILE A 129 7.26 -16.49 8.14
CA ILE A 129 6.59 -16.84 9.40
C ILE A 129 5.12 -17.17 9.11
N PRO A 130 4.65 -18.38 9.48
CA PRO A 130 3.25 -18.76 9.28
C PRO A 130 2.29 -17.71 9.85
N THR A 131 1.18 -17.49 9.18
CA THR A 131 0.17 -16.46 9.44
C THR A 131 0.57 -15.03 9.06
N LEU A 132 1.83 -14.62 9.23
CA LEU A 132 2.28 -13.30 8.79
C LEU A 132 2.53 -13.28 7.29
N PHE A 133 3.22 -14.29 6.76
CA PHE A 133 3.59 -14.37 5.36
C PHE A 133 3.06 -15.63 4.68
N GLU A 134 2.86 -15.51 3.38
CA GLU A 134 2.54 -16.66 2.56
C GLU A 134 3.73 -17.63 2.45
N PRO A 135 3.48 -18.96 2.42
CA PRO A 135 4.49 -19.95 2.12
C PRO A 135 5.13 -19.72 0.75
N VAL A 136 6.43 -20.01 0.63
CA VAL A 136 7.17 -19.89 -0.63
C VAL A 136 7.29 -21.24 -1.31
N GLU A 137 6.92 -21.29 -2.60
CA GLU A 137 7.06 -22.50 -3.40
C GLU A 137 8.46 -22.60 -4.02
N ILE A 138 9.15 -23.71 -3.72
CA ILE A 138 10.43 -24.09 -4.30
C ILE A 138 10.32 -25.53 -4.80
N ASP A 139 10.52 -25.72 -6.10
CA ASP A 139 10.48 -27.04 -6.77
C ASP A 139 9.21 -27.85 -6.44
N ASN A 140 8.04 -27.22 -6.57
CA ASN A 140 6.70 -27.76 -6.32
C ASN A 140 6.45 -28.19 -4.86
N ARG A 141 7.19 -27.65 -3.90
CA ARG A 141 6.97 -27.82 -2.47
C ARG A 141 6.82 -26.46 -1.79
N LEU A 142 5.94 -26.39 -0.80
CA LEU A 142 5.71 -25.19 -0.01
C LEU A 142 6.59 -25.19 1.24
N TYR A 143 7.30 -24.10 1.43
CA TYR A 143 8.20 -23.90 2.57
C TYR A 143 7.79 -22.67 3.39
N VAL A 144 7.96 -22.80 4.69
CA VAL A 144 7.79 -21.72 5.67
C VAL A 144 9.05 -21.57 6.52
N ASP A 145 9.05 -20.61 7.43
CA ASP A 145 10.17 -20.31 8.32
C ASP A 145 10.68 -21.57 9.04
N GLY A 146 12.00 -21.70 9.11
CA GLY A 146 12.69 -22.78 9.80
C GLY A 146 12.41 -22.84 11.30
N LEU A 147 11.96 -21.72 11.90
CA LEU A 147 11.60 -21.66 13.32
C LEU A 147 10.52 -22.69 13.70
N VAL A 148 9.64 -23.10 12.75
CA VAL A 148 8.57 -24.07 12.99
C VAL A 148 9.11 -25.44 13.37
N SER A 149 10.21 -25.89 12.74
CA SER A 149 10.77 -27.22 12.93
C SER A 149 12.15 -27.23 13.55
N ARG A 150 13.02 -26.26 13.23
CA ARG A 150 14.40 -26.20 13.73
C ARG A 150 14.91 -24.77 13.78
N ASN A 151 14.70 -24.09 14.89
CA ASN A 151 15.10 -22.70 15.09
C ASN A 151 16.60 -22.54 15.41
N PHE A 152 17.27 -23.57 15.93
CA PHE A 152 18.69 -23.56 16.29
C PHE A 152 19.42 -24.72 15.62
N PRO A 153 19.96 -24.55 14.40
CA PRO A 153 20.37 -25.66 13.51
C PRO A 153 21.81 -26.15 13.71
N VAL A 154 22.20 -26.55 14.92
CA VAL A 154 23.56 -27.01 15.27
C VAL A 154 23.91 -28.29 14.54
N ILE A 155 22.96 -29.24 14.44
CA ILE A 155 23.20 -30.51 13.75
C ILE A 155 23.57 -30.33 12.28
N ASP A 156 23.01 -29.27 11.65
CA ASP A 156 23.28 -29.00 10.23
C ASP A 156 24.73 -28.51 10.04
N VAL A 157 25.27 -27.74 11.00
CA VAL A 157 26.65 -27.29 10.99
C VAL A 157 27.62 -28.45 11.27
N ILE A 158 27.26 -29.38 12.17
CA ILE A 158 27.99 -30.63 12.37
C ILE A 158 28.06 -31.44 11.07
N ASN A 159 26.95 -31.57 10.36
CA ASN A 159 26.87 -32.27 9.09
C ASN A 159 27.68 -31.59 7.97
N MET A 160 28.00 -30.31 8.11
CA MET A 160 28.92 -29.58 7.22
C MET A 160 30.39 -29.87 7.57
N GLY A 161 30.68 -30.60 8.65
CA GLY A 161 32.03 -30.97 9.07
C GLY A 161 32.68 -30.00 10.05
N ALA A 162 31.91 -29.21 10.79
CA ALA A 162 32.46 -28.31 11.81
C ALA A 162 32.82 -29.09 13.09
N ASP A 163 34.03 -28.90 13.58
CA ASP A 163 34.52 -29.48 14.85
C ASP A 163 34.22 -28.56 16.05
N ILE A 164 34.10 -27.25 15.82
CA ILE A 164 33.86 -26.27 16.86
C ILE A 164 32.64 -25.48 16.45
N ILE A 165 31.66 -25.38 17.33
CA ILE A 165 30.38 -24.73 17.05
C ILE A 165 30.16 -23.56 18.01
N ILE A 166 30.01 -22.38 17.45
CA ILE A 166 29.57 -21.17 18.15
C ILE A 166 28.12 -20.94 17.79
N GLY A 167 27.22 -21.10 18.77
CA GLY A 167 25.77 -20.91 18.57
C GLY A 167 25.31 -19.58 19.15
N SER A 168 24.52 -18.85 18.38
CA SER A 168 23.75 -17.68 18.86
C SER A 168 22.30 -18.05 18.94
N ASP A 169 21.76 -18.20 20.15
CA ASP A 169 20.39 -18.60 20.40
C ASP A 169 19.55 -17.38 20.81
N VAL A 170 18.65 -16.98 19.94
CA VAL A 170 17.66 -15.90 20.14
C VAL A 170 16.25 -16.46 20.32
N GLY A 171 16.12 -17.79 20.50
CA GLY A 171 14.83 -18.46 20.66
C GLY A 171 14.11 -18.02 21.93
N ASN A 172 12.81 -17.85 21.84
CA ASN A 172 11.96 -17.54 22.98
C ASN A 172 11.67 -18.82 23.78
N GLU A 173 11.77 -18.74 25.10
CA GLU A 173 11.20 -19.75 25.99
C GLU A 173 9.68 -19.74 25.91
N VAL A 174 9.05 -20.91 26.11
CA VAL A 174 7.60 -21.05 26.24
C VAL A 174 7.15 -20.22 27.44
N LYS A 175 6.40 -19.14 27.22
CA LYS A 175 5.93 -18.24 28.29
C LYS A 175 4.50 -18.58 28.68
N ASP A 176 4.22 -18.56 29.99
CA ASP A 176 2.86 -18.49 30.49
C ASP A 176 2.25 -17.12 30.15
N LYS A 177 1.31 -17.09 29.22
CA LYS A 177 0.52 -15.89 28.89
C LYS A 177 -0.84 -16.00 29.56
N LYS A 178 -1.34 -14.87 30.09
CA LYS A 178 -2.66 -14.82 30.74
C LYS A 178 -3.79 -14.61 29.71
N ASP A 179 -3.49 -13.99 28.58
CA ASP A 179 -4.46 -13.68 27.52
C ASP A 179 -3.99 -14.26 26.18
N TYR A 180 -4.83 -15.08 25.58
CA TYR A 180 -4.57 -15.71 24.29
C TYR A 180 -5.58 -15.23 23.25
N ASN A 181 -5.12 -14.65 22.15
CA ASN A 181 -5.86 -14.55 20.90
C ASN A 181 -5.42 -15.66 19.92
N ILE A 182 -6.12 -15.82 18.81
CA ILE A 182 -5.85 -16.88 17.83
C ILE A 182 -4.40 -16.85 17.35
N LEU A 183 -3.85 -15.69 17.06
CA LEU A 183 -2.49 -15.52 16.59
C LEU A 183 -1.46 -15.88 17.67
N SER A 184 -1.70 -15.48 18.92
CA SER A 184 -0.82 -15.83 20.05
C SER A 184 -0.87 -17.32 20.39
N VAL A 185 -2.00 -17.99 20.19
CA VAL A 185 -2.11 -19.46 20.33
C VAL A 185 -1.26 -20.17 19.28
N LEU A 186 -1.36 -19.77 18.02
CA LEU A 186 -0.55 -20.33 16.93
C LEU A 186 0.96 -20.14 17.18
N ASN A 187 1.36 -18.91 17.56
CA ASN A 187 2.75 -18.62 17.90
C ASN A 187 3.25 -19.45 19.10
N GLN A 188 2.40 -19.67 20.09
CA GLN A 188 2.73 -20.51 21.24
C GLN A 188 2.91 -21.98 20.84
N LEU A 189 2.07 -22.51 19.96
CA LEU A 189 2.21 -23.88 19.44
C LEU A 189 3.53 -24.06 18.69
N VAL A 190 3.91 -23.10 17.86
CA VAL A 190 5.20 -23.08 17.15
C VAL A 190 6.35 -23.01 18.14
N ALA A 191 6.27 -22.16 19.18
CA ALA A 191 7.30 -22.05 20.21
C ALA A 191 7.48 -23.35 20.99
N ILE A 192 6.40 -24.04 21.37
CA ILE A 192 6.43 -25.34 22.06
C ILE A 192 7.13 -26.40 21.19
N GLN A 193 6.79 -26.47 19.90
CA GLN A 193 7.39 -27.43 18.98
C GLN A 193 8.90 -27.16 18.77
N SER A 194 9.27 -25.90 18.62
CA SER A 194 10.66 -25.49 18.44
C SER A 194 11.54 -25.69 19.69
N ALA A 195 10.96 -25.53 20.89
CA ALA A 195 11.71 -25.59 22.16
C ALA A 195 12.38 -26.94 22.40
N SER A 196 11.69 -28.05 22.08
CA SER A 196 12.24 -29.39 22.23
C SER A 196 13.50 -29.62 21.39
N SER A 197 13.43 -29.28 20.10
CA SER A 197 14.56 -29.38 19.17
C SER A 197 15.73 -28.48 19.58
N THR A 198 15.44 -27.26 20.05
CA THR A 198 16.48 -26.30 20.48
C THR A 198 17.24 -26.78 21.72
N SER A 199 16.55 -27.34 22.70
CA SER A 199 17.19 -27.83 23.94
C SER A 199 18.26 -28.90 23.67
N GLU A 200 17.95 -29.88 22.84
CA GLU A 200 18.88 -30.94 22.46
C GLU A 200 20.11 -30.38 21.72
N GLN A 201 19.90 -29.39 20.88
CA GLN A 201 21.01 -28.82 20.08
C GLN A 201 21.90 -27.86 20.86
N ARG A 202 21.41 -27.24 21.95
CA ARG A 202 22.21 -26.39 22.85
C ARG A 202 23.37 -27.21 23.47
N GLU A 203 23.12 -28.46 23.83
CA GLU A 203 24.12 -29.37 24.42
C GLU A 203 25.27 -29.72 23.46
N LEU A 204 25.02 -29.62 22.15
CA LEU A 204 26.02 -29.90 21.11
C LEU A 204 26.88 -28.67 20.77
N THR A 205 26.65 -27.54 21.41
CA THR A 205 27.33 -26.27 21.10
C THR A 205 28.58 -26.11 21.91
N SER A 206 29.74 -25.80 21.28
CA SER A 206 31.02 -25.57 21.98
C SER A 206 30.99 -24.25 22.77
N ILE A 207 30.42 -23.18 22.21
CA ILE A 207 30.18 -21.91 22.88
C ILE A 207 28.75 -21.45 22.55
N LEU A 208 27.93 -21.26 23.60
CA LEU A 208 26.57 -20.77 23.49
C LEU A 208 26.55 -19.30 23.86
N ILE A 209 26.00 -18.47 22.98
CA ILE A 209 25.72 -17.05 23.16
C ILE A 209 24.22 -16.86 23.18
N THR A 210 23.68 -16.37 24.31
CA THR A 210 22.23 -16.17 24.48
C THR A 210 21.96 -14.69 24.81
N PRO A 211 21.62 -13.87 23.81
CA PRO A 211 21.25 -12.48 24.03
C PRO A 211 19.94 -12.37 24.84
N ASP A 212 19.87 -11.38 25.72
CA ASP A 212 18.67 -11.10 26.50
C ASP A 212 17.64 -10.31 25.66
N VAL A 213 16.89 -11.04 24.85
CA VAL A 213 15.87 -10.49 23.92
C VAL A 213 14.47 -11.03 24.18
N LEU A 214 14.26 -11.69 25.32
CA LEU A 214 13.01 -12.38 25.65
C LEU A 214 11.77 -11.46 25.75
N GLU A 215 11.96 -10.16 26.01
CA GLU A 215 10.88 -9.20 26.12
C GLU A 215 10.37 -8.71 24.76
N TYR A 216 11.07 -9.00 23.67
CA TYR A 216 10.82 -8.49 22.34
C TYR A 216 10.15 -9.52 21.42
N SER A 217 9.44 -9.01 20.43
CA SER A 217 8.82 -9.82 19.38
C SER A 217 9.77 -9.97 18.18
N ALA A 218 9.62 -11.05 17.41
CA ALA A 218 10.27 -11.21 16.12
C ALA A 218 9.87 -10.13 15.09
N THR A 219 8.80 -9.41 15.34
CA THR A 219 8.30 -8.30 14.51
C THR A 219 8.81 -6.91 14.92
N ASP A 220 9.58 -6.80 16.01
CA ASP A 220 10.16 -5.54 16.50
C ASP A 220 11.41 -5.14 15.68
N LEU A 221 11.29 -5.06 14.36
CA LEU A 221 12.44 -4.85 13.46
C LEU A 221 13.02 -3.43 13.52
N ASP A 222 12.26 -2.47 14.02
CA ASP A 222 12.71 -1.10 14.29
C ASP A 222 13.77 -1.01 15.41
N LYS A 223 13.90 -2.07 16.23
CA LYS A 223 14.84 -2.17 17.35
C LYS A 223 16.20 -2.82 16.98
N GLY A 224 16.54 -2.86 15.68
CA GLY A 224 17.75 -3.51 15.19
C GLY A 224 19.04 -3.11 15.94
N LYS A 225 19.21 -1.81 16.25
CA LYS A 225 20.36 -1.32 17.01
C LYS A 225 20.41 -1.92 18.43
N LEU A 226 19.28 -1.99 19.12
CA LEU A 226 19.18 -2.58 20.45
C LEU A 226 19.53 -4.06 20.44
N PHE A 227 19.06 -4.81 19.42
CA PHE A 227 19.37 -6.23 19.29
C PHE A 227 20.85 -6.48 19.04
N ILE A 228 21.54 -5.63 18.27
CA ILE A 228 22.98 -5.69 18.06
C ILE A 228 23.72 -5.45 19.40
N GLU A 229 23.33 -4.42 20.16
CA GLU A 229 23.93 -4.14 21.49
C GLU A 229 23.74 -5.31 22.46
N LYS A 230 22.57 -5.93 22.52
CA LYS A 230 22.29 -7.12 23.33
C LYS A 230 23.09 -8.34 22.89
N GLY A 231 23.25 -8.55 21.58
CA GLY A 231 24.08 -9.61 21.03
C GLY A 231 25.56 -9.44 21.39
N GLU A 232 26.06 -8.21 21.27
CA GLU A 232 27.46 -7.89 21.66
C GLU A 232 27.69 -8.08 23.15
N GLU A 233 26.77 -7.65 24.02
CA GLU A 233 26.86 -7.87 25.47
C GLU A 233 26.95 -9.35 25.80
N ALA A 234 26.08 -10.19 25.23
CA ALA A 234 26.09 -11.64 25.44
C ALA A 234 27.41 -12.31 24.93
N ALA A 235 27.89 -11.88 23.75
CA ALA A 235 29.15 -12.39 23.19
C ALA A 235 30.35 -12.00 24.05
N ARG A 236 30.37 -10.80 24.65
CA ARG A 236 31.43 -10.33 25.55
C ARG A 236 31.50 -11.15 26.84
N GLN A 237 30.42 -11.73 27.31
CA GLN A 237 30.45 -12.66 28.46
C GLN A 237 31.23 -13.94 28.16
N GLN A 238 31.31 -14.34 26.89
CA GLN A 238 32.07 -15.52 26.43
C GLN A 238 33.44 -15.18 25.86
N ILE A 239 33.94 -13.95 26.04
CA ILE A 239 35.15 -13.44 25.36
C ILE A 239 36.42 -14.22 25.68
N SER A 240 36.53 -14.80 26.88
CA SER A 240 37.68 -15.63 27.26
C SER A 240 37.76 -16.92 26.45
N LEU A 241 36.65 -17.63 26.33
CA LEU A 241 36.53 -18.86 25.53
C LEU A 241 36.74 -18.57 24.04
N LEU A 242 36.17 -17.50 23.52
CA LEU A 242 36.36 -17.08 22.14
C LEU A 242 37.81 -16.75 21.81
N LYS A 243 38.53 -16.07 22.72
CA LYS A 243 39.96 -15.78 22.58
C LYS A 243 40.83 -17.02 22.64
N ASP A 244 40.48 -18.00 23.47
CA ASP A 244 41.21 -19.25 23.56
C ASP A 244 41.11 -20.09 22.28
N LEU A 245 39.91 -20.14 21.68
CA LEU A 245 39.70 -20.75 20.37
C LEU A 245 40.49 -20.04 19.26
N ALA A 246 40.53 -18.71 19.29
CA ALA A 246 41.24 -17.93 18.28
C ALA A 246 42.76 -18.14 18.28
N LYS A 247 43.37 -18.55 19.40
CA LYS A 247 44.82 -18.82 19.50
C LYS A 247 45.28 -19.98 18.61
N GLY A 248 44.41 -20.91 18.27
CA GLY A 248 44.67 -22.04 17.36
C GLY A 248 44.38 -21.79 15.90
N SER A 249 43.78 -20.64 15.56
CA SER A 249 43.35 -20.34 14.21
C SER A 249 44.48 -19.77 13.35
N THR A 250 44.80 -20.46 12.24
CA THR A 250 45.79 -20.05 11.25
C THR A 250 45.15 -19.35 10.02
N ARG A 251 43.88 -19.05 10.06
CA ARG A 251 43.17 -18.49 8.90
C ARG A 251 43.55 -17.03 8.69
N GLU A 252 44.22 -16.72 7.60
CA GLU A 252 44.49 -15.34 7.19
C GLU A 252 43.21 -14.57 6.90
N LYS A 253 43.19 -13.30 7.32
CA LYS A 253 42.07 -12.34 7.23
C LYS A 253 41.84 -11.81 5.81
N ASN A 254 41.70 -12.63 4.78
CA ASN A 254 41.61 -12.16 3.40
C ASN A 254 40.36 -12.64 2.66
N ILE A 255 39.19 -12.47 3.29
CA ILE A 255 37.96 -12.50 2.50
C ILE A 255 37.56 -11.03 2.25
N LYS A 256 38.27 -10.37 1.34
CA LYS A 256 37.83 -9.13 0.74
C LYS A 256 37.03 -9.47 -0.52
N ILE A 257 35.72 -9.61 -0.40
CA ILE A 257 34.86 -9.54 -1.55
C ILE A 257 34.46 -8.08 -1.68
N SER A 258 34.81 -7.51 -2.84
CA SER A 258 34.34 -6.19 -3.19
C SER A 258 32.83 -6.27 -3.45
N THR A 259 32.03 -5.95 -2.45
CA THR A 259 30.56 -5.86 -2.54
C THR A 259 30.11 -4.66 -3.39
N THR A 260 31.05 -3.79 -3.78
CA THR A 260 30.78 -2.54 -4.52
C THR A 260 30.98 -2.69 -6.03
N ASN A 261 30.32 -3.63 -6.68
CA ASN A 261 30.27 -3.67 -8.14
C ASN A 261 28.88 -3.37 -8.69
N ASN A 262 28.21 -2.34 -8.13
CA ASN A 262 26.92 -1.85 -8.62
C ASN A 262 26.97 -1.23 -10.04
N ASN A 263 28.16 -1.15 -10.66
CA ASN A 263 28.34 -0.55 -11.98
C ASN A 263 28.52 -1.59 -13.11
N LYS A 264 28.31 -2.87 -12.86
CA LYS A 264 28.36 -3.87 -13.94
C LYS A 264 27.08 -3.80 -14.75
N THR A 265 27.20 -3.36 -15.99
CA THR A 265 26.13 -3.48 -16.99
C THR A 265 26.16 -4.88 -17.60
N PHE A 266 25.00 -5.35 -18.03
CA PHE A 266 24.81 -6.62 -18.74
C PHE A 266 23.68 -6.46 -19.77
N VAL A 267 23.60 -7.42 -20.70
CA VAL A 267 22.59 -7.40 -21.76
C VAL A 267 21.70 -8.64 -21.62
N ILE A 268 20.38 -8.42 -21.59
CA ILE A 268 19.39 -9.49 -21.63
C ILE A 268 18.92 -9.63 -23.10
N LYS A 269 19.08 -10.81 -23.67
CA LYS A 269 18.62 -11.11 -25.03
C LYS A 269 17.35 -11.95 -25.07
N ASN A 270 17.19 -12.85 -24.08
CA ASN A 270 16.12 -13.81 -24.05
C ASN A 270 15.37 -13.76 -22.72
N ILE A 271 14.08 -14.14 -22.77
CA ILE A 271 13.25 -14.37 -21.59
C ILE A 271 12.75 -15.79 -21.64
N GLU A 272 12.95 -16.53 -20.56
CA GLU A 272 12.41 -17.88 -20.36
C GLU A 272 11.51 -17.91 -19.12
N TYR A 273 10.51 -18.79 -19.15
CA TYR A 273 9.58 -18.97 -18.05
C TYR A 273 9.76 -20.34 -17.43
N LYS A 274 9.99 -20.42 -16.11
CA LYS A 274 10.14 -21.67 -15.37
C LYS A 274 8.81 -22.44 -15.29
N ASN A 275 7.71 -21.70 -15.13
CA ASN A 275 6.36 -22.24 -14.98
C ASN A 275 5.60 -22.20 -16.32
N GLU A 276 4.58 -23.07 -16.45
CA GLU A 276 3.62 -22.95 -17.56
C GLU A 276 2.73 -21.74 -17.35
N ILE A 277 2.96 -20.72 -18.14
CA ILE A 277 2.18 -19.48 -18.16
C ILE A 277 1.50 -19.38 -19.53
N SER A 278 0.25 -18.92 -19.56
CA SER A 278 -0.47 -18.74 -20.82
C SER A 278 0.27 -17.77 -21.74
N GLU A 279 0.23 -17.99 -23.06
CA GLU A 279 0.88 -17.11 -24.04
C GLU A 279 0.43 -15.65 -23.90
N LYS A 280 -0.83 -15.44 -23.50
CA LYS A 280 -1.37 -14.11 -23.21
C LYS A 280 -0.62 -13.43 -22.06
N ASN A 281 -0.39 -14.11 -20.94
CA ASN A 281 0.31 -13.57 -19.79
C ASN A 281 1.80 -13.35 -20.10
N LYS A 282 2.43 -14.25 -20.87
CA LYS A 282 3.81 -14.03 -21.37
C LYS A 282 3.90 -12.75 -22.20
N LEU A 283 2.93 -12.48 -23.09
CA LEU A 283 2.91 -11.25 -23.89
C LEU A 283 2.82 -10.00 -23.03
N ILE A 284 2.04 -10.03 -21.93
CA ILE A 284 1.95 -8.91 -20.98
C ILE A 284 3.30 -8.68 -20.33
N ILE A 285 3.91 -9.70 -19.74
CA ILE A 285 5.20 -9.61 -19.05
C ILE A 285 6.29 -9.14 -20.03
N ASN A 286 6.37 -9.75 -21.20
CA ASN A 286 7.36 -9.38 -22.24
C ASN A 286 7.23 -7.91 -22.66
N SER A 287 6.02 -7.39 -22.78
CA SER A 287 5.81 -5.98 -23.15
C SER A 287 6.29 -5.01 -22.08
N ILE A 288 6.20 -5.38 -20.79
CA ILE A 288 6.73 -4.59 -19.68
C ILE A 288 8.26 -4.58 -19.70
N LEU A 289 8.85 -5.71 -20.09
CA LEU A 289 10.31 -5.91 -20.14
C LEU A 289 10.96 -5.50 -21.47
N GLU A 290 10.18 -5.13 -22.49
CA GLU A 290 10.69 -4.78 -23.82
C GLU A 290 11.75 -3.67 -23.77
N ASN A 291 11.62 -2.74 -22.85
CA ASN A 291 12.52 -1.60 -22.70
C ASN A 291 13.90 -1.96 -22.12
N ILE A 292 14.10 -3.16 -21.57
CA ILE A 292 15.40 -3.63 -21.06
C ILE A 292 16.06 -4.71 -21.95
N LEU A 293 15.38 -5.17 -22.97
CA LEU A 293 15.92 -6.19 -23.89
C LEU A 293 16.90 -5.61 -24.91
N ASN A 294 17.97 -6.35 -25.21
CA ASN A 294 18.98 -6.06 -26.25
C ASN A 294 19.71 -4.70 -26.06
N ARG A 295 19.82 -4.25 -24.79
CA ARG A 295 20.60 -3.06 -24.42
C ARG A 295 21.38 -3.30 -23.15
N GLU A 296 22.42 -2.50 -22.93
CA GLU A 296 23.14 -2.50 -21.66
C GLU A 296 22.23 -1.91 -20.58
N ILE A 297 22.06 -2.64 -19.48
CA ILE A 297 21.28 -2.26 -18.31
C ILE A 297 22.08 -2.50 -17.02
N THR A 298 21.72 -1.77 -15.99
CA THR A 298 22.23 -1.97 -14.63
C THR A 298 21.36 -2.97 -13.86
N PRO A 299 21.84 -3.53 -12.74
CA PRO A 299 20.99 -4.32 -11.83
C PRO A 299 19.75 -3.54 -11.35
N GLU A 300 19.87 -2.23 -11.14
CA GLU A 300 18.77 -1.35 -10.75
C GLU A 300 17.71 -1.21 -11.85
N ASP A 301 18.10 -1.13 -13.12
CA ASP A 301 17.16 -1.12 -14.24
C ASP A 301 16.36 -2.41 -14.32
N LEU A 302 17.01 -3.57 -14.09
CA LEU A 302 16.34 -4.86 -14.02
C LEU A 302 15.36 -4.92 -12.85
N GLU A 303 15.81 -4.55 -11.64
CA GLU A 303 14.95 -4.50 -10.45
C GLU A 303 13.71 -3.63 -10.68
N ASN A 304 13.91 -2.41 -11.21
CA ASN A 304 12.80 -1.50 -11.51
C ASN A 304 11.82 -2.08 -12.54
N SER A 305 12.32 -2.83 -13.51
CA SER A 305 11.47 -3.48 -14.52
C SER A 305 10.72 -4.67 -13.92
N MET A 306 11.35 -5.47 -13.06
CA MET A 306 10.69 -6.57 -12.36
C MET A 306 9.66 -6.08 -11.34
N LEU A 307 9.91 -4.94 -10.68
CA LEU A 307 8.91 -4.29 -9.83
C LEU A 307 7.67 -3.83 -10.63
N LYS A 308 7.85 -3.37 -11.88
CA LYS A 308 6.71 -3.07 -12.77
C LYS A 308 5.96 -4.33 -13.18
N VAL A 309 6.67 -5.45 -13.40
CA VAL A 309 6.03 -6.75 -13.65
C VAL A 309 5.18 -7.15 -12.45
N TYR A 310 5.75 -7.11 -11.25
CA TYR A 310 5.03 -7.42 -10.00
C TYR A 310 3.84 -6.48 -9.75
N GLY A 311 3.97 -5.20 -10.05
CA GLY A 311 2.87 -4.22 -9.94
C GLY A 311 1.70 -4.47 -10.90
N ASN A 312 1.84 -5.38 -11.88
CA ASN A 312 0.74 -5.71 -12.80
C ASN A 312 -0.28 -6.65 -12.12
N ASP A 313 -1.57 -6.45 -12.42
CA ASP A 313 -2.68 -7.19 -11.81
C ASP A 313 -2.64 -8.70 -12.02
N ILE A 314 -1.99 -9.16 -13.09
CA ILE A 314 -1.87 -10.59 -13.37
C ILE A 314 -0.86 -11.31 -12.48
N ILE A 315 -0.03 -10.59 -11.73
CA ILE A 315 1.08 -11.17 -10.99
C ILE A 315 0.74 -11.21 -9.49
N ASN A 316 0.71 -12.41 -8.93
CA ASN A 316 0.71 -12.63 -7.49
C ASN A 316 2.12 -12.55 -6.92
N ARG A 317 3.05 -13.31 -7.51
CA ARG A 317 4.47 -13.34 -7.14
C ARG A 317 5.34 -13.48 -8.37
N VAL A 318 6.56 -12.95 -8.30
CA VAL A 318 7.54 -13.10 -9.38
C VAL A 318 8.95 -13.25 -8.80
N TYR A 319 9.60 -14.33 -9.17
CA TYR A 319 11.02 -14.59 -8.90
C TYR A 319 11.77 -14.58 -10.23
N TYR A 320 13.04 -14.19 -10.21
CA TYR A 320 13.82 -14.14 -11.45
C TYR A 320 15.29 -14.43 -11.22
N ASN A 321 15.94 -14.95 -12.26
CA ASN A 321 17.37 -15.22 -12.27
C ASN A 321 17.96 -14.91 -13.63
N LEU A 322 19.26 -14.54 -13.63
CA LEU A 322 20.03 -14.40 -14.85
C LEU A 322 20.82 -15.68 -15.11
N SER A 323 20.70 -16.23 -16.32
CA SER A 323 21.51 -17.35 -16.82
C SER A 323 22.19 -16.91 -18.11
N GLY A 324 23.42 -16.41 -18.00
CA GLY A 324 24.10 -15.76 -19.12
C GLY A 324 23.37 -14.50 -19.56
N ASP A 325 22.89 -14.47 -20.81
CA ASP A 325 22.08 -13.37 -21.39
C ASP A 325 20.56 -13.65 -21.38
N THR A 326 20.13 -14.65 -20.63
CA THR A 326 18.73 -15.06 -20.51
C THR A 326 18.17 -14.73 -19.13
N LEU A 327 17.07 -13.99 -19.08
CA LEU A 327 16.28 -13.73 -17.89
C LEU A 327 15.26 -14.86 -17.70
N VAL A 328 15.46 -15.68 -16.67
CA VAL A 328 14.53 -16.76 -16.30
C VAL A 328 13.54 -16.22 -15.28
N ILE A 329 12.24 -16.27 -15.59
CA ILE A 329 11.15 -15.78 -14.77
C ILE A 329 10.33 -16.95 -14.23
N ASP A 330 10.08 -16.93 -12.94
CA ASP A 330 9.20 -17.85 -12.22
C ASP A 330 8.06 -16.98 -11.63
N ALA A 331 6.90 -16.94 -12.31
CA ALA A 331 5.80 -16.08 -11.93
C ALA A 331 4.56 -16.88 -11.54
N ASP A 332 3.96 -16.53 -10.42
CA ASP A 332 2.66 -17.00 -9.98
C ASP A 332 1.59 -15.99 -10.45
N ILE A 333 0.57 -16.51 -11.11
CA ILE A 333 -0.42 -15.71 -11.84
C ILE A 333 -1.71 -15.65 -11.03
N ASN A 334 -2.20 -14.43 -10.78
CA ASN A 334 -3.48 -14.19 -10.12
C ASN A 334 -4.67 -14.67 -10.97
N PRO A 335 -5.74 -15.16 -10.35
CA PRO A 335 -7.06 -15.17 -10.97
C PRO A 335 -7.43 -13.76 -11.47
N ASN A 336 -8.17 -13.71 -12.58
CA ASN A 336 -8.47 -12.41 -13.21
C ASN A 336 -9.57 -11.62 -12.52
N ASN A 337 -10.34 -12.26 -11.62
CA ASN A 337 -11.49 -11.66 -10.98
C ASN A 337 -11.26 -11.51 -9.49
N SER A 338 -11.85 -10.49 -8.89
CA SER A 338 -11.81 -10.30 -7.44
C SER A 338 -13.18 -9.89 -6.90
N PHE A 339 -13.45 -10.32 -5.68
CA PHE A 339 -14.61 -9.94 -4.89
C PHE A 339 -14.11 -9.21 -3.64
N GLY A 340 -14.70 -8.07 -3.32
CA GLY A 340 -14.27 -7.26 -2.18
C GLY A 340 -15.43 -6.82 -1.31
N VAL A 341 -15.12 -6.61 -0.02
CA VAL A 341 -16.04 -6.05 0.97
C VAL A 341 -15.37 -4.89 1.70
N GLY A 342 -16.17 -3.91 2.09
CA GLY A 342 -15.69 -2.74 2.84
C GLY A 342 -16.73 -2.25 3.83
N VAL A 343 -16.28 -1.55 4.86
CA VAL A 343 -17.12 -0.77 5.75
C VAL A 343 -16.52 0.61 5.93
N ASN A 344 -17.35 1.62 5.83
CA ASN A 344 -16.95 3.01 5.95
C ASN A 344 -17.87 3.72 6.93
N TYR A 345 -17.27 4.59 7.74
CA TYR A 345 -17.97 5.50 8.64
C TYR A 345 -17.30 6.86 8.64
N LEU A 346 -18.06 7.93 8.54
CA LEU A 346 -17.57 9.29 8.75
C LEU A 346 -18.60 10.09 9.53
N THR A 347 -18.16 10.77 10.57
CA THR A 347 -18.99 11.68 11.34
C THR A 347 -19.60 12.74 10.41
N GLY A 348 -20.94 12.81 10.39
CA GLY A 348 -21.71 13.69 9.51
C GLY A 348 -22.10 13.06 8.19
N TYR A 349 -21.33 12.12 7.66
CA TYR A 349 -21.72 11.35 6.48
C TYR A 349 -22.59 10.14 6.85
N GLY A 350 -22.15 9.28 7.76
CA GLY A 350 -22.84 8.06 8.17
C GLY A 350 -22.05 6.79 7.92
N THR A 351 -22.73 5.64 7.97
CA THR A 351 -22.16 4.31 7.77
C THR A 351 -22.56 3.71 6.44
N THR A 352 -21.61 3.15 5.71
CA THR A 352 -21.85 2.40 4.48
C THR A 352 -21.07 1.10 4.46
N PHE A 353 -21.64 0.08 3.84
CA PHE A 353 -21.01 -1.21 3.54
C PHE A 353 -20.89 -1.32 2.03
N ASP A 354 -19.68 -1.60 1.56
CA ASP A 354 -19.38 -1.75 0.15
C ASP A 354 -19.18 -3.23 -0.18
N ILE A 355 -19.78 -3.68 -1.25
CA ILE A 355 -19.65 -5.03 -1.79
C ILE A 355 -19.40 -4.89 -3.29
N GLY A 356 -18.30 -5.43 -3.77
CA GLY A 356 -17.99 -5.28 -5.18
C GLY A 356 -17.29 -6.47 -5.80
N THR A 357 -17.35 -6.54 -7.12
CA THR A 357 -16.61 -7.51 -7.90
C THR A 357 -15.96 -6.85 -9.10
N THR A 358 -14.68 -7.19 -9.30
CA THR A 358 -13.94 -6.80 -10.51
C THR A 358 -13.83 -8.00 -11.43
N LEU A 359 -14.27 -7.84 -12.66
CA LEU A 359 -14.17 -8.81 -13.73
C LEU A 359 -13.13 -8.32 -14.73
N SER A 360 -12.04 -9.06 -14.91
CA SER A 360 -10.95 -8.63 -15.76
C SER A 360 -10.66 -9.63 -16.88
N ASN A 361 -10.61 -9.12 -18.10
CA ASN A 361 -10.07 -9.83 -19.25
C ASN A 361 -8.80 -9.11 -19.73
N LEU A 362 -7.67 -9.50 -19.15
CA LEU A 362 -6.40 -8.83 -19.37
C LEU A 362 -5.78 -9.27 -20.70
N GLY A 363 -5.06 -8.39 -21.38
CA GLY A 363 -4.38 -8.64 -22.64
C GLY A 363 -4.10 -7.37 -23.42
N LYS A 364 -3.59 -7.49 -24.63
CA LYS A 364 -3.36 -6.33 -25.52
C LYS A 364 -4.64 -5.59 -25.85
N ILE A 365 -5.73 -6.33 -26.02
CA ILE A 365 -7.11 -5.83 -25.99
C ILE A 365 -7.68 -6.38 -24.71
N GLY A 366 -7.90 -5.51 -23.75
CA GLY A 366 -8.33 -5.86 -22.41
C GLY A 366 -9.63 -5.18 -22.03
N ASN A 367 -10.22 -5.68 -20.94
CA ASN A 367 -11.42 -5.12 -20.35
C ASN A 367 -11.39 -5.30 -18.84
N ASN A 368 -11.69 -4.24 -18.09
CA ASN A 368 -11.92 -4.26 -16.66
C ASN A 368 -13.32 -3.75 -16.37
N THR A 369 -14.12 -4.53 -15.66
CA THR A 369 -15.46 -4.15 -15.24
C THR A 369 -15.56 -4.27 -13.72
N LEU A 370 -15.87 -3.17 -13.05
CA LEU A 370 -16.20 -3.12 -11.63
C LEU A 370 -17.71 -3.00 -11.49
N VAL A 371 -18.31 -3.89 -10.73
CA VAL A 371 -19.69 -3.77 -10.23
C VAL A 371 -19.62 -3.61 -8.72
N ASP A 372 -20.26 -2.58 -8.21
CA ASP A 372 -20.11 -2.13 -6.84
C ASP A 372 -21.47 -1.74 -6.26
N LEU A 373 -21.80 -2.31 -5.12
CA LEU A 373 -22.99 -2.05 -4.34
C LEU A 373 -22.61 -1.46 -2.98
N GLN A 374 -23.11 -0.28 -2.70
CA GLN A 374 -23.00 0.40 -1.42
C GLN A 374 -24.36 0.35 -0.71
N VAL A 375 -24.40 -0.08 0.55
CA VAL A 375 -25.61 -0.14 1.37
C VAL A 375 -25.34 0.39 2.77
N GLY A 376 -26.35 1.02 3.39
CA GLY A 376 -26.23 1.58 4.73
C GLY A 376 -27.11 2.83 4.86
N ASP A 377 -26.53 3.91 5.38
CA ASP A 377 -27.23 5.20 5.46
C ASP A 377 -27.55 5.76 4.06
N TYR A 378 -26.76 5.34 3.06
CA TYR A 378 -26.92 5.70 1.64
C TYR A 378 -26.81 4.46 0.75
N LEU A 379 -27.54 4.50 -0.37
CA LEU A 379 -27.53 3.43 -1.36
C LEU A 379 -26.73 3.87 -2.59
N GLY A 380 -25.85 3.00 -3.07
CA GLY A 380 -25.13 3.17 -4.32
C GLY A 380 -25.07 1.88 -5.12
N LEU A 381 -25.21 1.96 -6.43
CA LEU A 381 -24.98 0.86 -7.35
C LEU A 381 -24.23 1.40 -8.56
N ASN A 382 -23.00 0.95 -8.76
CA ASN A 382 -22.14 1.44 -9.80
C ASN A 382 -21.62 0.30 -10.68
N LEU A 383 -21.59 0.55 -11.98
CA LEU A 383 -20.95 -0.28 -12.98
C LEU A 383 -19.95 0.61 -13.72
N LYS A 384 -18.66 0.30 -13.58
CA LYS A 384 -17.55 1.00 -14.26
C LYS A 384 -16.85 0.02 -15.19
N ASN A 385 -16.78 0.32 -16.48
CA ASN A 385 -16.12 -0.51 -17.49
C ASN A 385 -15.03 0.27 -18.20
N PHE A 386 -13.89 -0.36 -18.41
CA PHE A 386 -12.80 0.15 -19.22
C PHE A 386 -12.32 -0.91 -20.21
N SER A 387 -12.60 -0.69 -21.48
CA SER A 387 -12.13 -1.54 -22.60
C SER A 387 -10.97 -0.84 -23.29
N TYR A 388 -9.81 -1.48 -23.36
CA TYR A 388 -8.57 -0.81 -23.74
C TYR A 388 -7.71 -1.63 -24.71
N TYR A 389 -6.80 -0.89 -25.35
CA TYR A 389 -5.67 -1.43 -26.10
C TYR A 389 -4.36 -0.99 -25.46
N GLY A 390 -3.39 -1.93 -25.37
CA GLY A 390 -2.07 -1.70 -24.78
C GLY A 390 -1.83 -2.51 -23.52
N TYR A 391 -0.60 -2.48 -23.03
CA TYR A 391 -0.19 -3.18 -21.81
C TYR A 391 0.20 -2.21 -20.70
N SER A 392 1.40 -1.63 -20.76
CA SER A 392 1.88 -0.64 -19.79
C SER A 392 1.24 0.73 -20.00
N ASN A 393 1.08 1.12 -21.27
CA ASN A 393 0.32 2.30 -21.65
C ASN A 393 -0.96 1.82 -22.30
N LYS A 394 -2.09 2.25 -21.73
CA LYS A 394 -3.42 1.84 -22.17
C LYS A 394 -4.14 3.02 -22.76
N ILE A 395 -4.88 2.78 -23.84
CA ILE A 395 -5.83 3.72 -24.40
C ILE A 395 -7.12 2.95 -24.70
N GLY A 396 -8.26 3.51 -24.33
CA GLY A 396 -9.52 2.82 -24.52
C GLY A 396 -10.74 3.65 -24.25
N VAL A 397 -11.87 2.97 -24.30
CA VAL A 397 -13.17 3.54 -24.01
C VAL A 397 -13.60 3.12 -22.62
N PHE A 398 -14.02 4.08 -21.82
CA PHE A 398 -14.66 3.81 -20.55
C PHE A 398 -16.17 4.09 -20.62
N THR A 399 -16.92 3.40 -19.79
CA THR A 399 -18.37 3.60 -19.62
C THR A 399 -18.71 3.36 -18.15
N ASN A 400 -19.28 4.34 -17.51
CA ASN A 400 -19.75 4.29 -16.13
C ASN A 400 -21.25 4.48 -16.09
N LEU A 401 -21.95 3.68 -15.30
CA LEU A 401 -23.37 3.80 -15.00
C LEU A 401 -23.52 3.70 -13.48
N GLY A 402 -24.17 4.67 -12.87
CA GLY A 402 -24.35 4.73 -11.43
C GLY A 402 -25.73 5.15 -11.01
N TYR A 403 -26.20 4.59 -9.90
CA TYR A 403 -27.24 5.15 -9.06
C TYR A 403 -26.63 5.43 -7.69
N ASN A 404 -26.72 6.67 -7.22
CA ASN A 404 -26.11 7.07 -5.96
C ASN A 404 -27.06 7.94 -5.14
N GLU A 405 -27.07 7.70 -3.83
CA GLU A 405 -27.67 8.57 -2.84
C GLU A 405 -26.56 9.24 -2.04
N ASN A 406 -26.54 10.56 -1.99
CA ASN A 406 -25.53 11.33 -1.26
C ASN A 406 -26.20 12.32 -0.32
N PRO A 407 -25.67 12.53 0.89
CA PRO A 407 -26.21 13.54 1.80
C PRO A 407 -26.01 14.94 1.24
N PHE A 408 -26.97 15.79 1.51
CA PHE A 408 -26.92 17.21 1.23
C PHE A 408 -27.46 17.99 2.42
N PHE A 409 -26.57 18.70 3.10
CA PHE A 409 -26.90 19.44 4.31
C PHE A 409 -26.88 20.94 4.05
N ILE A 410 -27.83 21.63 4.67
CA ILE A 410 -27.85 23.09 4.70
C ILE A 410 -27.71 23.53 6.15
N TYR A 411 -26.84 24.51 6.36
CA TYR A 411 -26.57 25.09 7.68
C TYR A 411 -26.91 26.57 7.68
N ASP A 412 -27.45 27.02 8.81
CA ASP A 412 -27.48 28.43 9.19
C ASP A 412 -26.41 28.63 10.26
N GLY A 413 -25.31 29.29 9.89
CA GLY A 413 -24.12 29.37 10.74
C GLY A 413 -23.56 28.00 11.10
N LYS A 414 -23.81 27.52 12.33
CA LYS A 414 -23.40 26.23 12.86
C LYS A 414 -24.54 25.21 13.02
N GLU A 415 -25.78 25.65 12.91
CA GLU A 415 -26.95 24.79 13.05
C GLU A 415 -27.33 24.15 11.71
N LYS A 416 -27.45 22.83 11.71
CA LYS A 416 -27.96 22.11 10.54
C LYS A 416 -29.48 22.29 10.46
N ILE A 417 -29.93 23.07 9.50
CA ILE A 417 -31.34 23.41 9.31
C ILE A 417 -32.08 22.49 8.33
N SER A 418 -31.34 21.80 7.44
CA SER A 418 -31.94 20.83 6.53
C SER A 418 -31.02 19.60 6.37
N ASN A 419 -31.64 18.43 6.35
CA ASN A 419 -31.05 17.15 6.00
C ASN A 419 -31.78 16.60 4.79
N SER A 420 -31.08 16.48 3.67
CA SER A 420 -31.65 16.06 2.39
C SER A 420 -30.74 15.00 1.76
N LEU A 421 -31.27 14.28 0.77
CA LEU A 421 -30.52 13.37 -0.09
C LEU A 421 -30.55 13.87 -1.52
N ILE A 422 -29.40 13.86 -2.17
CA ILE A 422 -29.30 13.93 -3.62
C ILE A 422 -29.30 12.48 -4.12
N LYS A 423 -30.33 12.13 -4.89
CA LYS A 423 -30.43 10.86 -5.60
C LYS A 423 -30.08 11.11 -7.05
N SER A 424 -29.09 10.43 -7.57
CA SER A 424 -28.66 10.60 -8.96
C SER A 424 -28.63 9.28 -9.72
N ILE A 425 -28.88 9.38 -11.02
CA ILE A 425 -28.58 8.36 -12.02
C ILE A 425 -27.60 9.01 -12.99
N ASP A 426 -26.41 8.47 -13.07
CA ASP A 426 -25.31 9.04 -13.80
C ASP A 426 -24.85 8.08 -14.90
N PHE A 427 -24.63 8.59 -16.09
CA PHE A 427 -24.00 7.88 -17.20
C PHE A 427 -22.85 8.70 -17.74
N GLU A 428 -21.67 8.10 -17.81
CA GLU A 428 -20.48 8.71 -18.40
C GLU A 428 -19.87 7.75 -19.43
N THR A 429 -19.38 8.27 -20.52
CA THR A 429 -18.58 7.52 -21.49
C THR A 429 -17.57 8.41 -22.18
N GLY A 430 -16.46 7.83 -22.60
CA GLY A 430 -15.40 8.61 -23.22
C GLY A 430 -14.15 7.80 -23.49
N ILE A 431 -13.06 8.50 -23.77
CA ILE A 431 -11.74 7.91 -23.96
C ILE A 431 -10.93 8.13 -22.70
N LEU A 432 -10.25 7.09 -22.27
CA LEU A 432 -9.30 7.11 -21.16
C LEU A 432 -7.94 6.63 -21.65
N THR A 433 -6.90 7.39 -21.29
CA THR A 433 -5.50 7.02 -21.51
C THR A 433 -4.82 6.84 -20.17
N GLN A 434 -3.99 5.79 -20.06
CA GLN A 434 -3.15 5.55 -18.89
C GLN A 434 -1.70 5.46 -19.35
N TYR A 435 -0.82 6.19 -18.67
CA TYR A 435 0.59 6.24 -18.97
C TYR A 435 1.45 5.95 -17.73
N ASN A 436 2.36 4.98 -17.85
CA ASN A 436 3.33 4.59 -16.81
C ASN A 436 2.77 4.35 -15.40
N ASN A 437 1.52 3.89 -15.29
CA ASN A 437 0.84 3.61 -14.02
C ASN A 437 0.65 4.82 -13.08
N GLN A 438 1.03 6.01 -13.50
CA GLN A 438 1.02 7.22 -12.68
C GLN A 438 0.11 8.32 -13.22
N LEU A 439 -0.11 8.34 -14.51
CA LEU A 439 -0.91 9.37 -15.16
C LEU A 439 -2.10 8.76 -15.87
N THR A 440 -3.29 9.24 -15.56
CA THR A 440 -4.50 9.00 -16.35
C THR A 440 -5.05 10.29 -16.89
N ALA A 441 -5.56 10.27 -18.11
CA ALA A 441 -6.31 11.36 -18.67
C ALA A 441 -7.58 10.80 -19.36
N SER A 442 -8.72 11.38 -19.05
CA SER A 442 -9.99 11.02 -19.65
C SER A 442 -10.72 12.26 -20.18
N TYR A 443 -11.41 12.08 -21.27
CA TYR A 443 -12.33 13.07 -21.82
C TYR A 443 -13.56 12.35 -22.34
N GLY A 444 -14.72 12.90 -22.04
CA GLY A 444 -15.96 12.22 -22.30
C GLY A 444 -17.16 13.12 -22.20
N ILE A 445 -18.28 12.45 -22.33
CA ILE A 445 -19.60 13.03 -22.14
C ILE A 445 -20.26 12.40 -20.93
N LYS A 446 -21.11 13.14 -20.26
CA LYS A 446 -21.92 12.67 -19.15
C LYS A 446 -23.36 13.12 -19.30
N THR A 447 -24.28 12.30 -18.81
CA THR A 447 -25.66 12.67 -18.59
C THR A 447 -26.05 12.23 -17.18
N SER A 448 -26.75 13.07 -16.48
CA SER A 448 -27.17 12.84 -15.11
C SER A 448 -28.61 13.29 -14.91
N TYR A 449 -29.36 12.48 -14.18
CA TYR A 449 -30.62 12.89 -13.58
C TYR A 449 -30.46 12.96 -12.08
N SER A 450 -30.59 14.13 -11.48
CA SER A 450 -30.49 14.36 -10.04
C SER A 450 -31.80 14.80 -9.45
N LYS A 451 -32.14 14.30 -8.26
CA LYS A 451 -33.30 14.68 -7.48
C LYS A 451 -32.90 14.93 -6.02
N LEU A 452 -33.32 16.09 -5.51
CA LEU A 452 -33.20 16.42 -4.09
C LEU A 452 -34.43 15.92 -3.34
N GLU A 453 -34.24 15.15 -2.30
CA GLU A 453 -35.30 14.66 -1.41
C GLU A 453 -35.01 15.12 0.02
N GLN A 454 -35.80 16.04 0.52
CA GLN A 454 -35.69 16.48 1.91
C GLN A 454 -36.16 15.39 2.87
N LYS A 455 -35.36 15.07 3.87
CA LYS A 455 -35.69 14.08 4.90
C LYS A 455 -36.20 14.74 6.17
N THR A 456 -35.50 15.77 6.66
CA THR A 456 -35.91 16.52 7.88
C THR A 456 -35.41 17.96 7.79
N GLY A 457 -36.04 18.84 8.57
CA GLY A 457 -35.65 20.24 8.75
C GLY A 457 -36.57 21.27 8.10
N SER A 458 -36.09 22.50 7.98
CA SER A 458 -36.80 23.62 7.41
C SER A 458 -37.05 23.41 5.91
N VAL A 459 -38.12 24.03 5.37
CA VAL A 459 -38.38 23.99 3.93
C VAL A 459 -37.20 24.60 3.18
N LEU A 460 -36.76 23.92 2.14
CA LEU A 460 -35.67 24.39 1.28
C LEU A 460 -36.15 25.70 0.57
N PRO A 461 -35.23 26.62 0.28
CA PRO A 461 -35.54 27.80 -0.53
C PRO A 461 -36.27 27.43 -1.81
N GLU A 462 -37.28 28.20 -2.20
CA GLU A 462 -38.08 27.98 -3.42
C GLU A 462 -37.22 28.03 -4.70
N ASP A 463 -36.07 28.66 -4.62
CA ASP A 463 -35.11 28.83 -5.71
C ASP A 463 -34.26 27.56 -6.00
N ILE A 464 -34.30 26.53 -5.14
CA ILE A 464 -33.58 25.28 -5.37
C ILE A 464 -34.41 24.33 -6.23
N GLU A 465 -33.90 24.01 -7.42
CA GLU A 465 -34.53 22.99 -8.27
C GLU A 465 -34.40 21.59 -7.66
N TYR A 466 -35.57 20.94 -7.43
CA TYR A 466 -35.66 19.63 -6.80
C TYR A 466 -35.31 18.45 -7.71
N SER A 467 -35.36 18.63 -9.02
CA SER A 467 -34.99 17.60 -9.99
C SER A 467 -34.54 18.20 -11.31
N LYS A 468 -33.45 17.65 -11.87
CA LYS A 468 -32.87 18.15 -13.12
C LYS A 468 -32.18 17.06 -13.92
N ASN A 469 -32.27 17.22 -15.26
CA ASN A 469 -31.46 16.44 -16.21
C ASN A 469 -30.32 17.31 -16.72
N TYR A 470 -29.12 16.75 -16.69
CA TYR A 470 -27.90 17.38 -17.21
C TYR A 470 -27.29 16.57 -18.32
N ASN A 471 -26.72 17.27 -19.28
CA ASN A 471 -25.77 16.70 -20.23
C ASN A 471 -24.53 17.55 -20.23
N GLY A 472 -23.37 16.91 -20.33
CA GLY A 472 -22.13 17.63 -20.23
C GLY A 472 -20.98 16.92 -20.94
N ALA A 473 -19.88 17.64 -20.98
CA ALA A 473 -18.58 17.11 -21.41
C ALA A 473 -17.57 17.43 -20.33
N PHE A 474 -16.55 16.59 -20.21
CA PHE A 474 -15.50 16.79 -19.21
C PHE A 474 -14.14 16.34 -19.70
N ILE A 475 -13.10 16.93 -19.08
CA ILE A 475 -11.72 16.47 -19.12
C ILE A 475 -11.31 16.23 -17.68
N ARG A 476 -10.76 15.03 -17.39
CA ARG A 476 -10.30 14.65 -16.06
C ARG A 476 -8.88 14.10 -16.18
N THR A 477 -7.99 14.52 -15.29
CA THR A 477 -6.60 14.05 -15.24
C THR A 477 -6.23 13.75 -13.81
N THR A 478 -5.59 12.60 -13.58
CA THR A 478 -5.01 12.21 -12.30
C THR A 478 -3.54 11.86 -12.51
N PHE A 479 -2.67 12.49 -11.72
CA PHE A 479 -1.25 12.13 -11.59
C PHE A 479 -0.99 11.72 -10.15
N ASP A 480 -0.47 10.50 -9.92
CA ASP A 480 -0.27 9.93 -8.60
C ASP A 480 1.05 9.18 -8.50
N THR A 481 1.95 9.71 -7.68
CA THR A 481 3.25 9.13 -7.34
C THR A 481 3.39 8.82 -5.85
N LEU A 482 2.30 8.84 -5.10
CA LEU A 482 2.33 8.54 -3.67
C LEU A 482 2.86 7.13 -3.41
N ASP A 483 3.72 7.01 -2.39
CA ASP A 483 4.31 5.73 -1.95
C ASP A 483 3.32 4.87 -1.14
N SER A 484 2.32 5.48 -0.55
CA SER A 484 1.21 4.80 0.14
C SER A 484 -0.09 5.50 -0.16
N SER A 485 -1.15 4.73 -0.21
CA SER A 485 -2.51 5.22 -0.43
C SER A 485 -3.16 5.78 0.84
N THR A 486 -2.76 5.32 2.01
CA THR A 486 -3.36 5.72 3.31
C THR A 486 -2.54 6.75 4.06
N HIS A 487 -1.26 6.45 4.30
CA HIS A 487 -0.31 7.33 4.97
C HIS A 487 0.95 7.48 4.12
N ALA A 488 0.85 8.33 3.10
CA ALA A 488 2.00 8.62 2.25
C ALA A 488 3.11 9.31 3.04
N ASN A 489 4.34 8.86 2.83
CA ASN A 489 5.55 9.51 3.33
C ASN A 489 6.19 10.36 2.25
N SER A 490 6.00 10.00 0.97
CA SER A 490 6.58 10.70 -0.17
C SER A 490 5.66 10.66 -1.38
N GLY A 491 5.88 11.61 -2.27
CA GLY A 491 5.18 11.68 -3.55
C GLY A 491 4.16 12.80 -3.63
N LEU A 492 3.47 12.81 -4.75
CA LEU A 492 2.51 13.84 -5.13
C LEU A 492 1.32 13.22 -5.81
N LYS A 493 0.11 13.65 -5.44
CA LYS A 493 -1.14 13.36 -6.15
C LYS A 493 -1.75 14.67 -6.63
N ILE A 494 -2.13 14.72 -7.90
CA ILE A 494 -2.83 15.85 -8.51
C ILE A 494 -4.05 15.31 -9.23
N ASP A 495 -5.22 15.81 -8.87
CA ASP A 495 -6.45 15.58 -9.62
C ASP A 495 -6.92 16.91 -10.21
N PHE A 496 -7.34 16.87 -11.45
CA PHE A 496 -7.90 18.01 -12.18
C PHE A 496 -9.12 17.56 -12.95
N GLU A 497 -10.20 18.29 -12.83
CA GLU A 497 -11.39 18.13 -13.66
C GLU A 497 -11.83 19.50 -14.20
N TYR A 498 -12.13 19.56 -15.48
CA TYR A 498 -12.89 20.64 -16.07
C TYR A 498 -14.15 20.05 -16.68
N SER A 499 -15.29 20.53 -16.21
CA SER A 499 -16.59 20.07 -16.71
C SER A 499 -17.41 21.23 -17.26
N TRP A 500 -18.17 20.91 -18.30
CA TRP A 500 -19.25 21.76 -18.81
C TRP A 500 -20.54 20.95 -18.75
N GLU A 501 -21.54 21.51 -18.12
CA GLU A 501 -22.83 20.86 -17.94
C GLU A 501 -23.98 21.83 -18.32
N GLY A 502 -24.95 21.32 -19.03
CA GLY A 502 -26.12 22.11 -19.49
C GLY A 502 -27.40 21.32 -19.43
N SER A 503 -28.51 22.03 -19.22
CA SER A 503 -29.83 21.42 -19.30
C SER A 503 -30.21 21.14 -20.75
N LEU A 504 -30.94 20.05 -21.01
CA LEU A 504 -31.54 19.76 -22.32
C LEU A 504 -32.63 20.77 -22.67
N ASP A 505 -33.21 21.41 -21.69
CA ASP A 505 -34.19 22.48 -21.90
C ASP A 505 -33.43 23.80 -22.13
N LYS A 506 -33.52 24.33 -23.36
CA LYS A 506 -32.80 25.53 -23.80
C LYS A 506 -33.08 26.78 -22.97
N SER A 507 -34.03 26.74 -22.07
CA SER A 507 -34.40 27.86 -21.18
C SER A 507 -33.59 27.88 -19.88
N LYS A 508 -32.68 26.88 -19.61
CA LYS A 508 -32.07 26.69 -18.29
C LYS A 508 -30.55 26.51 -18.36
N SER A 509 -29.93 27.15 -17.44
CA SER A 509 -28.52 27.37 -17.12
C SER A 509 -27.48 26.29 -17.51
N ASN A 510 -26.44 26.75 -18.17
CA ASN A 510 -25.17 26.05 -18.30
C ASN A 510 -24.28 26.42 -17.12
N PHE A 511 -23.56 25.45 -16.56
CA PHE A 511 -22.48 25.71 -15.60
C PHE A 511 -21.21 24.97 -16.02
N TYR A 512 -20.10 25.59 -15.73
CA TYR A 512 -18.77 25.05 -16.12
C TYR A 512 -17.69 25.54 -15.16
N GLY A 513 -16.64 24.78 -15.06
CA GLY A 513 -15.47 25.24 -14.33
C GLY A 513 -14.49 24.14 -13.97
N PRO A 514 -13.28 24.57 -13.57
CA PRO A 514 -12.26 23.69 -13.07
C PRO A 514 -12.46 23.34 -11.60
N LEU A 515 -12.17 22.11 -11.26
CA LEU A 515 -11.89 21.63 -9.91
C LEU A 515 -10.50 21.01 -9.89
N TYR A 516 -9.73 21.28 -8.86
CA TYR A 516 -8.43 20.65 -8.69
C TYR A 516 -8.10 20.35 -7.24
N SER A 517 -7.33 19.30 -7.05
CA SER A 517 -6.70 18.97 -5.78
C SER A 517 -5.24 18.59 -5.99
N LEU A 518 -4.41 19.03 -5.07
CA LEU A 518 -3.01 18.64 -4.99
C LEU A 518 -2.72 18.26 -3.54
N ASP A 519 -2.18 17.06 -3.34
CA ASP A 519 -1.64 16.58 -2.08
C ASP A 519 -0.22 16.10 -2.28
N GLY A 520 0.71 16.64 -1.49
CA GLY A 520 2.12 16.30 -1.55
C GLY A 520 2.68 15.92 -0.18
N TYR A 521 3.67 15.02 -0.19
CA TYR A 521 4.30 14.49 1.02
C TYR A 521 5.81 14.49 0.86
N ILE A 522 6.53 14.98 1.88
CA ILE A 522 7.99 15.07 1.92
C ILE A 522 8.48 14.46 3.24
N PRO A 523 9.25 13.35 3.21
CA PRO A 523 9.85 12.79 4.40
C PRO A 523 10.95 13.73 4.94
N ILE A 524 10.76 14.24 6.16
CA ILE A 524 11.78 15.04 6.87
C ILE A 524 12.75 14.09 7.58
N THR A 525 12.20 13.06 8.21
CA THR A 525 12.95 11.97 8.85
C THR A 525 12.18 10.66 8.67
N LYS A 526 12.71 9.53 9.14
CA LYS A 526 11.96 8.25 9.16
C LYS A 526 10.63 8.31 9.93
N LYS A 527 10.46 9.27 10.86
CA LYS A 527 9.26 9.40 11.70
C LYS A 527 8.43 10.64 11.38
N PHE A 528 8.98 11.63 10.68
CA PHE A 528 8.29 12.88 10.40
C PHE A 528 8.13 13.09 8.91
N THR A 529 6.90 13.32 8.49
CA THR A 529 6.52 13.65 7.11
C THR A 529 5.80 14.99 7.08
N LEU A 530 6.24 15.88 6.20
CA LEU A 530 5.52 17.11 5.87
C LEU A 530 4.45 16.79 4.83
N ASN A 531 3.20 17.14 5.12
CA ASN A 531 2.11 17.11 4.16
C ASN A 531 1.72 18.52 3.76
N TYR A 532 1.53 18.78 2.48
CA TYR A 532 1.04 20.04 1.94
C TYR A 532 -0.02 19.79 0.88
N GLY A 533 -0.96 20.72 0.73
CA GLY A 533 -2.05 20.58 -0.23
C GLY A 533 -2.51 21.92 -0.76
N LEU A 534 -3.12 21.87 -1.97
CA LEU A 534 -3.77 23.01 -2.60
C LEU A 534 -5.04 22.51 -3.29
N TYR A 535 -6.16 23.07 -2.88
CA TYR A 535 -7.46 22.71 -3.41
C TYR A 535 -8.16 23.96 -3.92
N GLY A 536 -8.83 23.85 -5.05
CA GLY A 536 -9.57 24.99 -5.59
C GLY A 536 -10.57 24.60 -6.64
N GLY A 537 -11.49 25.49 -6.86
CA GLY A 537 -12.51 25.33 -7.88
C GLY A 537 -13.35 26.56 -8.09
N ILE A 538 -13.88 26.65 -9.28
CA ILE A 538 -14.82 27.68 -9.69
C ILE A 538 -15.91 27.02 -10.51
N ILE A 539 -17.17 27.21 -10.13
CA ILE A 539 -18.31 26.79 -10.93
C ILE A 539 -19.08 28.02 -11.32
N SER A 540 -18.95 28.43 -12.58
CA SER A 540 -19.64 29.59 -13.18
C SER A 540 -20.84 29.14 -13.99
N GLY A 541 -21.90 29.97 -14.06
CA GLY A 541 -23.10 29.68 -14.87
C GLY A 541 -24.20 30.68 -14.69
N ASP A 542 -25.22 30.61 -15.54
CA ASP A 542 -26.28 31.65 -15.69
C ASP A 542 -27.28 31.69 -14.55
N GLU A 543 -27.42 30.63 -13.71
CA GLU A 543 -28.34 30.62 -12.57
C GLU A 543 -27.76 29.86 -11.36
N VAL A 544 -28.00 30.41 -10.16
CA VAL A 544 -27.44 29.94 -8.89
C VAL A 544 -28.19 28.73 -8.29
N SER A 545 -29.33 28.36 -8.82
CA SER A 545 -30.31 27.48 -8.17
C SER A 545 -30.12 25.99 -8.33
N SER A 546 -29.07 25.53 -9.02
CA SER A 546 -28.90 24.10 -9.32
C SER A 546 -28.09 23.38 -8.21
N ILE A 547 -28.60 22.27 -7.69
CA ILE A 547 -27.99 21.45 -6.63
C ILE A 547 -26.57 21.03 -6.98
N ASP A 548 -26.33 20.72 -8.26
CA ASP A 548 -25.02 20.22 -8.71
C ASP A 548 -23.98 21.33 -8.91
N LYS A 549 -24.39 22.60 -8.78
CA LYS A 549 -23.47 23.75 -8.82
C LYS A 549 -22.70 23.92 -7.51
N PHE A 550 -23.21 23.40 -6.40
CA PHE A 550 -22.60 23.65 -5.11
C PHE A 550 -21.36 22.80 -4.86
N ILE A 551 -20.27 23.45 -4.53
CA ILE A 551 -19.13 22.87 -3.87
C ILE A 551 -19.38 22.96 -2.37
N ARG A 552 -19.05 21.90 -1.62
CA ARG A 552 -19.32 21.82 -0.19
C ARG A 552 -18.03 21.76 0.58
N LEU A 553 -17.87 22.68 1.53
CA LEU A 553 -16.67 22.74 2.38
C LEU A 553 -17.01 22.27 3.78
N GLY A 554 -16.10 21.49 4.37
CA GLY A 554 -16.17 21.04 5.76
C GLY A 554 -15.78 19.59 5.95
N GLY A 555 -15.58 19.20 7.23
CA GLY A 555 -15.07 17.89 7.58
C GLY A 555 -13.58 17.76 7.40
N THR A 556 -13.09 16.51 7.42
CA THR A 556 -11.66 16.18 7.36
C THR A 556 -11.23 15.42 6.11
N LYS A 557 -12.18 15.01 5.28
CA LYS A 557 -11.94 14.20 4.06
C LYS A 557 -12.46 14.92 2.81
N ASN A 558 -11.75 14.74 1.71
CA ASN A 558 -12.18 15.21 0.39
C ASN A 558 -12.97 14.12 -0.33
N ASN A 559 -13.99 14.51 -1.09
CA ASN A 559 -14.66 13.67 -2.08
C ASN A 559 -14.89 14.50 -3.36
N LEU A 560 -13.98 14.35 -4.34
CA LEU A 560 -14.05 15.12 -5.56
C LEU A 560 -15.28 14.75 -6.42
N GLU A 561 -15.66 13.46 -6.45
CA GLU A 561 -16.85 13.01 -7.22
C GLU A 561 -18.11 13.74 -6.74
N ASN A 562 -18.24 13.95 -5.43
CA ASN A 562 -19.34 14.67 -4.82
C ASN A 562 -19.09 16.18 -4.66
N LYS A 563 -17.94 16.72 -5.08
CA LYS A 563 -17.51 18.11 -4.88
C LYS A 563 -17.46 18.51 -3.40
N ASP A 564 -17.07 17.58 -2.50
CA ASP A 564 -16.87 17.82 -1.08
C ASP A 564 -15.36 18.04 -0.80
N PHE A 565 -15.04 19.16 -0.16
CA PHE A 565 -13.65 19.49 0.19
C PHE A 565 -13.50 19.74 1.69
N ALA A 566 -12.47 19.14 2.26
CA ALA A 566 -12.16 19.27 3.67
C ALA A 566 -11.82 20.72 4.05
N PHE A 567 -12.45 21.21 5.14
CA PHE A 567 -12.08 22.44 5.80
C PHE A 567 -12.13 22.22 7.32
N TYR A 568 -10.95 22.19 7.95
CA TYR A 568 -10.84 21.88 9.38
C TYR A 568 -11.55 22.93 10.23
N GLY A 569 -12.26 22.47 11.26
CA GLY A 569 -13.07 23.33 12.11
C GLY A 569 -14.49 23.57 11.60
N TYR A 570 -14.81 23.13 10.39
CA TYR A 570 -16.19 23.12 9.88
C TYR A 570 -16.77 21.70 9.96
N ARG A 571 -18.08 21.62 10.23
CA ARG A 571 -18.83 20.37 10.15
C ARG A 571 -18.86 19.88 8.70
N TYR A 572 -19.07 18.59 8.49
CA TYR A 572 -19.18 18.04 7.14
C TYR A 572 -20.24 18.79 6.33
N GLN A 573 -19.87 19.30 5.15
CA GLN A 573 -20.69 20.11 4.24
C GLN A 573 -21.26 21.41 4.85
N GLN A 574 -20.58 22.02 5.81
CA GLN A 574 -21.11 23.19 6.51
C GLN A 574 -21.24 24.45 5.64
N LYS A 575 -20.40 24.58 4.59
CA LYS A 575 -20.44 25.73 3.67
C LYS A 575 -20.77 25.28 2.26
N LEU A 576 -21.69 25.99 1.63
CA LEU A 576 -22.02 25.84 0.21
C LEU A 576 -21.39 27.00 -0.55
N VAL A 577 -20.56 26.69 -1.54
CA VAL A 577 -19.75 27.69 -2.26
C VAL A 577 -19.76 27.39 -3.76
N ASP A 578 -19.54 28.38 -4.59
CA ASP A 578 -19.36 28.24 -6.04
C ASP A 578 -17.89 28.50 -6.46
N GLU A 579 -17.12 29.12 -5.58
CA GLU A 579 -15.71 29.43 -5.78
C GLU A 579 -14.95 29.28 -4.48
N PHE A 580 -13.76 28.64 -4.52
CA PHE A 580 -12.89 28.50 -3.36
C PHE A 580 -11.43 28.27 -3.74
N LEU A 581 -10.54 28.61 -2.80
CA LEU A 581 -9.13 28.26 -2.82
C LEU A 581 -8.68 27.96 -1.39
N ILE A 582 -8.12 26.77 -1.15
CA ILE A 582 -7.66 26.29 0.17
C ILE A 582 -6.23 25.82 0.07
N GLY A 583 -5.34 26.38 0.89
CA GLY A 583 -4.01 25.85 1.15
C GLY A 583 -4.00 25.01 2.43
N LYS A 584 -3.28 23.91 2.42
CA LYS A 584 -3.12 22.99 3.55
C LYS A 584 -1.66 22.78 3.88
N LEU A 585 -1.34 22.71 5.15
CA LEU A 585 -0.03 22.30 5.65
C LEU A 585 -0.23 21.39 6.86
N GLY A 586 0.52 20.29 6.91
CA GLY A 586 0.42 19.32 8.00
C GLY A 586 1.76 18.67 8.31
N LEU A 587 1.87 18.16 9.52
CA LEU A 587 3.00 17.37 9.97
C LEU A 587 2.46 16.04 10.51
N ILE A 588 2.97 14.94 9.99
CA ILE A 588 2.63 13.58 10.38
C ILE A 588 3.81 13.01 11.15
N TYR A 589 3.53 12.48 12.34
CA TYR A 589 4.49 11.79 13.18
C TYR A 589 4.10 10.33 13.34
N LYS A 590 4.96 9.41 12.89
CA LYS A 590 4.80 7.97 13.06
C LYS A 590 5.18 7.58 14.48
N LEU A 591 4.17 7.31 15.32
CA LEU A 591 4.33 6.89 16.72
C LEU A 591 4.79 5.45 16.80
N ASP A 592 4.18 4.57 15.99
CA ASP A 592 4.45 3.14 15.88
C ASP A 592 4.24 2.67 14.43
N SER A 593 4.47 1.41 14.12
CA SER A 593 4.30 0.84 12.77
C SER A 593 2.96 1.20 12.12
N ASN A 594 1.87 1.17 12.91
CA ASN A 594 0.49 1.40 12.45
C ASN A 594 -0.20 2.59 13.14
N LEU A 595 0.54 3.42 13.90
CA LEU A 595 -0.06 4.51 14.67
C LEU A 595 0.57 5.85 14.30
N TYR A 596 -0.25 6.79 13.87
CA TYR A 596 0.17 8.09 13.37
C TYR A 596 -0.54 9.21 14.11
N LEU A 597 0.22 10.24 14.50
CA LEU A 597 -0.28 11.50 15.01
C LEU A 597 -0.07 12.56 13.93
N SER A 598 -1.14 13.25 13.54
CA SER A 598 -1.08 14.31 12.53
C SER A 598 -1.55 15.63 13.11
N THR A 599 -0.87 16.70 12.75
CA THR A 599 -1.33 18.07 12.97
C THR A 599 -1.52 18.72 11.61
N ARG A 600 -2.67 19.34 11.38
CA ARG A 600 -3.04 19.90 10.08
C ARG A 600 -3.58 21.32 10.25
N TRP A 601 -3.20 22.19 9.35
CA TRP A 601 -3.70 23.55 9.26
C TRP A 601 -4.14 23.82 7.83
N ASN A 602 -5.25 24.48 7.68
CA ASN A 602 -5.69 24.99 6.41
C ASN A 602 -6.07 26.46 6.49
N ILE A 603 -5.83 27.15 5.41
CA ILE A 603 -6.25 28.54 5.19
C ILE A 603 -6.89 28.61 3.83
N GLY A 604 -8.00 29.32 3.71
CA GLY A 604 -8.69 29.42 2.44
C GLY A 604 -9.65 30.60 2.36
N THR A 605 -10.01 30.88 1.14
CA THR A 605 -11.00 31.89 0.78
C THR A 605 -12.07 31.23 -0.09
N TYR A 606 -13.31 31.66 0.05
CA TYR A 606 -14.45 31.10 -0.66
C TYR A 606 -15.62 32.09 -0.73
N ASN A 607 -16.48 31.88 -1.72
CA ASN A 607 -17.72 32.64 -1.85
C ASN A 607 -18.88 31.84 -1.20
N ASP A 608 -19.33 32.27 -0.02
CA ASP A 608 -20.37 31.59 0.76
C ASP A 608 -21.77 31.96 0.25
N LEU A 609 -22.43 31.02 -0.37
CA LEU A 609 -23.78 31.18 -0.97
C LEU A 609 -24.89 31.19 0.09
N THR A 610 -24.62 30.79 1.33
CA THR A 610 -25.61 30.76 2.42
C THR A 610 -25.64 32.05 3.26
N SER A 611 -24.73 32.99 3.00
CA SER A 611 -24.66 34.22 3.79
C SER A 611 -25.68 35.24 3.32
N GLU A 612 -26.42 35.92 4.24
CA GLU A 612 -27.34 37.01 3.95
C GLU A 612 -26.67 38.21 3.24
N ASN A 613 -25.35 38.27 3.23
CA ASN A 613 -24.53 39.28 2.60
C ASN A 613 -24.04 38.87 1.18
N TYR A 614 -24.70 37.95 0.53
CA TYR A 614 -24.42 37.61 -0.86
C TYR A 614 -24.72 38.83 -1.75
N SER A 615 -23.75 39.69 -1.86
CA SER A 615 -23.78 40.81 -2.81
C SER A 615 -22.65 40.65 -3.81
N ASN A 616 -23.05 40.73 -5.04
CA ASN A 616 -22.42 40.51 -6.33
C ASN A 616 -20.98 41.01 -6.58
N SER A 617 -20.10 41.20 -5.60
CA SER A 617 -18.76 41.75 -5.90
C SER A 617 -17.73 41.69 -4.80
N LYS A 618 -17.86 40.89 -3.75
CA LYS A 618 -16.70 40.73 -2.84
C LYS A 618 -15.61 39.92 -3.54
N LYS A 619 -14.44 40.53 -3.70
CA LYS A 619 -13.27 39.82 -4.22
C LYS A 619 -12.94 38.71 -3.23
N ILE A 620 -12.85 37.46 -3.72
CA ILE A 620 -12.46 36.25 -2.98
C ILE A 620 -11.25 36.46 -2.04
N TRP A 621 -10.38 37.40 -2.35
CA TRP A 621 -9.13 37.68 -1.65
C TRP A 621 -9.25 38.64 -0.45
N GLU A 622 -10.45 39.14 -0.10
CA GLU A 622 -10.62 40.11 0.98
C GLU A 622 -10.89 39.48 2.35
N ASP A 623 -11.49 38.27 2.36
CA ASP A 623 -11.75 37.52 3.59
C ASP A 623 -11.15 36.13 3.48
N TYR A 624 -10.45 35.66 4.52
CA TYR A 624 -9.93 34.31 4.61
C TYR A 624 -10.40 33.65 5.90
N SER A 625 -10.62 32.34 5.84
CA SER A 625 -10.90 31.49 6.99
C SER A 625 -9.71 30.54 7.20
N GLN A 626 -9.52 30.12 8.42
CA GLN A 626 -8.48 29.14 8.77
C GLN A 626 -9.01 28.10 9.75
N GLY A 627 -8.43 26.91 9.68
CA GLY A 627 -8.79 25.83 10.57
C GLY A 627 -7.60 24.99 10.97
N PHE A 628 -7.69 24.40 12.15
CA PHE A 628 -6.66 23.54 12.73
C PHE A 628 -7.27 22.19 13.07
N ASP A 629 -6.47 21.13 12.93
CA ASP A 629 -6.85 19.77 13.24
C ASP A 629 -5.68 19.00 13.86
N ILE A 630 -6.01 18.16 14.82
CA ILE A 630 -5.11 17.15 15.39
C ILE A 630 -5.82 15.81 15.26
N SER A 631 -5.17 14.83 14.64
CA SER A 631 -5.74 13.51 14.47
C SER A 631 -4.79 12.40 14.90
N LEU A 632 -5.38 11.35 15.46
CA LEU A 632 -4.72 10.08 15.75
C LEU A 632 -5.31 9.02 14.81
N THR A 633 -4.45 8.38 14.03
CA THR A 633 -4.86 7.37 13.06
C THR A 633 -4.18 6.06 13.36
N TYR A 634 -4.97 4.99 13.44
CA TYR A 634 -4.52 3.61 13.57
C TYR A 634 -4.86 2.84 12.30
N GLU A 635 -3.85 2.33 11.60
CA GLU A 635 -4.02 1.43 10.46
C GLU A 635 -4.33 0.01 10.92
N SER A 636 -5.53 -0.46 10.62
CA SER A 636 -5.97 -1.80 10.96
C SER A 636 -6.18 -2.65 9.70
N LEU A 637 -6.39 -3.95 9.88
CA LEU A 637 -6.73 -4.88 8.78
C LEU A 637 -8.04 -4.50 8.06
N ILE A 638 -8.92 -3.76 8.73
CA ILE A 638 -10.20 -3.32 8.18
C ILE A 638 -10.16 -1.85 7.71
N GLY A 639 -8.97 -1.32 7.46
CA GLY A 639 -8.75 0.06 7.05
C GLY A 639 -8.38 1.00 8.20
N PRO A 640 -8.13 2.26 7.90
CA PRO A 640 -7.72 3.25 8.89
C PRO A 640 -8.87 3.64 9.84
N PHE A 641 -8.54 3.78 11.12
CA PHE A 641 -9.38 4.41 12.15
C PHE A 641 -8.77 5.76 12.49
N GLU A 642 -9.45 6.84 12.18
CA GLU A 642 -8.99 8.18 12.51
C GLU A 642 -9.95 8.84 13.50
N PHE A 643 -9.40 9.33 14.60
CA PHE A 643 -10.07 10.26 15.50
C PHE A 643 -9.42 11.63 15.38
N SER A 644 -10.20 12.66 15.12
CA SER A 644 -9.70 14.01 14.97
C SER A 644 -10.44 15.02 15.85
N LEU A 645 -9.70 16.03 16.26
CA LEU A 645 -10.20 17.22 16.94
C LEU A 645 -9.82 18.43 16.10
N SER A 646 -10.82 19.14 15.60
CA SER A 646 -10.62 20.31 14.76
C SER A 646 -11.27 21.56 15.32
N ARG A 647 -10.73 22.73 14.97
CA ARG A 647 -11.19 24.04 15.44
C ARG A 647 -11.08 25.07 14.32
N ASP A 648 -12.12 25.89 14.14
CA ASP A 648 -12.02 27.08 13.30
C ASP A 648 -11.18 28.18 13.99
N GLY A 649 -10.47 29.00 13.22
CA GLY A 649 -9.59 30.04 13.77
C GLY A 649 -10.33 31.20 14.41
N GLU A 650 -11.63 31.39 14.12
CA GLU A 650 -12.37 32.60 14.52
C GLU A 650 -13.21 32.44 15.77
N LYS A 651 -13.86 31.31 16.02
CA LYS A 651 -14.94 31.18 17.03
C LYS A 651 -14.79 30.06 18.05
N GLY A 652 -13.73 29.31 17.99
CA GLY A 652 -13.26 28.53 19.14
C GLY A 652 -13.96 27.23 19.50
N ASP A 653 -14.98 26.77 18.78
CA ASP A 653 -15.58 25.47 19.05
C ASP A 653 -14.66 24.34 18.58
N ILE A 654 -14.51 23.34 19.42
CA ILE A 654 -13.79 22.12 19.08
C ILE A 654 -14.80 21.10 18.54
N LEU A 655 -14.55 20.61 17.33
CA LEU A 655 -15.32 19.55 16.71
C LEU A 655 -14.54 18.24 16.82
N SER A 656 -15.19 17.19 17.28
CA SER A 656 -14.66 15.82 17.22
C SER A 656 -15.23 15.09 16.00
N GLN A 657 -14.36 14.38 15.29
CA GLN A 657 -14.74 13.58 14.13
C GLN A 657 -14.09 12.20 14.20
N ILE A 658 -14.81 11.20 13.74
CA ILE A 658 -14.33 9.83 13.61
C ILE A 658 -14.50 9.42 12.15
N SER A 659 -13.48 8.79 11.57
CA SER A 659 -13.58 8.09 10.31
C SER A 659 -13.06 6.66 10.44
N ILE A 660 -13.70 5.71 9.76
CA ILE A 660 -13.35 4.31 9.72
C ILE A 660 -13.39 3.86 8.25
N GLY A 661 -12.38 3.14 7.81
CA GLY A 661 -12.31 2.62 6.45
C GLY A 661 -11.81 3.64 5.42
N TYR A 662 -11.94 3.28 4.16
CA TYR A 662 -11.42 4.04 3.01
C TYR A 662 -12.53 4.92 2.43
N ILE A 663 -12.88 5.98 3.14
CA ILE A 663 -13.97 6.87 2.74
C ILE A 663 -13.50 7.81 1.64
N PHE A 664 -14.24 7.85 0.53
CA PHE A 664 -14.02 8.76 -0.60
C PHE A 664 -12.68 8.56 -1.34
N GLU A 665 -12.16 7.34 -1.39
CA GLU A 665 -10.90 7.03 -2.06
C GLU A 665 -11.08 6.22 -3.35
#